data_a910c0607b292c92c269614e29ed6e33
#
_entry.id   a910c0607b292c92c269614e29ed6e33
#
_cell.length_a   1.000
_cell.length_b   1.000
_cell.length_c   1.000
_cell.angle_alpha   90.00
_cell.angle_beta   90.00
_cell.angle_gamma   90.00
#
_symmetry.space_group_name_H-M   'P 1'
#
loop_
_entity.id
_entity.type
_entity.pdbx_description
1 polymer ?
#
loop_
_entity_poly.entity_id
_entity_poly.type
_entity_poly.pdbx_seq_one_letter_code
_entity_poly.pdbx_strand_id
1 'polypeptide(L)'
;MKYLLSLIGFAICGMDGAQVVWTEPAFPTADDLVILYYDVTEGNGALVDLSEPCPGCPYVYAHTGVITSQSSSPSNWYHVHNPWPSTSPNNLSEANVGNVLLPLEASSTVHSFNFDGLTLAEYYGIEEGEEIEQLAFVFRDALGTVVGKNADESDIYIAVSNGEYEVDFLSPPLDFNIMAAGDQVEVQAISSSLGELTLSVNGVEVANNDGLSLEYIFTLDSPGDYELTISGISATDDESEKTIIITAMPDAPNIAWAPTGTQDGINYVDDNTVILQVFAPYKEFLFAIGDFNDWQMTSGAIMTRTPDYQRYWIELTGLEVGQSYRFQYHIMPDDIRVADAYAEIQLDKWNDPWIPESTYPDMIPYPEEFTSSDPVSVFVTGEDEYVWTDMSFDRPQQENLVIYEILVRDFSEQRTYKMIEDSLDYIENLGVSAIELMPVMEFNGNDSWGYNTTFYFAPDKVYGTRDDLKSLVDACHERGIAVILDLVFNHSDQPNPFITMYWDDWVVSPTNPWFNVEAPHSMNWFYDWNHNTNATKSFVKRTLDHWTQNYHIDGFRWDFTQGLVQTQGGGSSYDAGRIAIIEEYGEHVWSQDEGVYMILEHWCDYNEEQLLANEGFMLWANTHHDYSEAAMGYSSNLNYANYQSHGYNEPHAVTYMESHDEERLMYNNLNWGNNSGEYEIENFGTALRRVELTACFHILLPGPKHLWQFQELGYDYSINTCSDGVTVDESCRIEAKPVRWDYYEDPQRHRLYDIFSALNNIKKDYPEVFTTTNFDFDTGGMGKRLHLNSIDMNIVVVGNFHVNSINMVCDFQHEGTWYDYMTGEELEITNTAESYAFEPGEYHVYIDAQLPTPDIFNPSSVEEISSESVNNSSFILSYPNPCTGSFAVAIPDGIYGGIMEDISYEVYDSLGKSVISGTSPTKNIQINIDSMSPGIYSIRVQAKCYSNILHFTSTIQKQ
;
A
#
# COMPACT_ATOMS: atom_id res chain seq x y z
N MET A 1 -14.74 -1.16 -69.47
CA MET A 1 -15.41 -0.29 -68.50
C MET A 1 -14.59 -0.49 -67.22
N LYS A 2 -13.40 -0.05 -67.30
CA LYS A 2 -12.39 0.04 -66.21
C LYS A 2 -11.89 1.46 -66.30
N TYR A 3 -11.64 2.12 -65.20
CA TYR A 3 -11.34 3.55 -65.04
C TYR A 3 -12.56 4.46 -64.89
N LEU A 4 -13.09 4.51 -63.66
CA LEU A 4 -13.67 5.68 -63.01
C LEU A 4 -13.91 5.39 -61.52
N LEU A 5 -12.86 5.06 -60.79
CA LEU A 5 -12.82 4.97 -59.33
C LEU A 5 -11.38 5.25 -58.92
N SER A 6 -10.96 6.47 -59.11
CA SER A 6 -9.74 7.00 -58.46
C SER A 6 -9.73 8.50 -58.72
N LEU A 7 -10.30 9.24 -57.82
CA LEU A 7 -10.06 10.67 -57.54
C LEU A 7 -11.05 11.15 -56.48
N ILE A 8 -10.99 10.58 -55.29
CA ILE A 8 -11.17 11.34 -54.09
C ILE A 8 -9.86 11.28 -53.35
N GLY A 9 -8.88 12.01 -53.89
CA GLY A 9 -7.68 12.34 -53.18
C GLY A 9 -8.05 13.41 -52.16
N PHE A 10 -8.18 13.02 -50.93
CA PHE A 10 -8.28 13.96 -49.83
C PHE A 10 -7.02 14.80 -49.78
N ALA A 11 -7.14 16.06 -50.11
CA ALA A 11 -6.16 17.08 -49.74
C ALA A 11 -6.39 17.36 -48.26
N ILE A 12 -5.73 16.64 -47.42
CA ILE A 12 -5.61 16.93 -45.97
C ILE A 12 -4.70 18.14 -45.86
N CYS A 13 -5.31 19.32 -45.72
CA CYS A 13 -4.58 20.54 -45.39
C CYS A 13 -4.96 20.85 -43.92
N GLY A 14 -4.02 20.68 -43.07
CA GLY A 14 -3.88 21.15 -41.69
C GLY A 14 -5.17 21.47 -40.92
N MET A 15 -5.67 20.52 -40.12
CA MET A 15 -6.66 20.73 -39.07
C MET A 15 -6.25 19.99 -37.81
N ASP A 16 -6.29 20.70 -36.72
CA ASP A 16 -6.20 20.09 -35.38
C ASP A 16 -7.42 19.15 -35.23
N GLY A 17 -7.16 17.82 -35.13
CA GLY A 17 -8.18 16.79 -34.97
C GLY A 17 -8.25 15.71 -36.05
N ALA A 18 -7.16 15.38 -36.73
CA ALA A 18 -7.12 14.24 -37.66
C ALA A 18 -7.16 12.91 -36.91
N GLN A 19 -7.85 11.93 -37.48
CA GLN A 19 -7.88 10.56 -36.94
C GLN A 19 -6.49 9.97 -36.87
N VAL A 20 -6.13 9.36 -35.74
CA VAL A 20 -4.85 8.62 -35.56
C VAL A 20 -4.78 7.44 -36.53
N VAL A 21 -5.92 6.72 -36.69
CA VAL A 21 -6.06 5.57 -37.60
C VAL A 21 -7.41 5.61 -38.32
N TRP A 22 -7.49 5.07 -39.52
CA TRP A 22 -8.74 4.81 -40.26
C TRP A 22 -8.57 3.62 -41.20
N THR A 23 -9.70 3.12 -41.72
CA THR A 23 -9.70 1.95 -42.59
C THR A 23 -10.36 2.24 -43.95
N GLU A 24 -10.01 1.41 -44.92
CA GLU A 24 -10.73 1.33 -46.20
C GLU A 24 -11.13 -0.16 -46.45
N PRO A 25 -12.45 -0.53 -46.39
CA PRO A 25 -13.63 0.35 -46.24
C PRO A 25 -13.68 1.01 -44.84
N ALA A 26 -14.39 2.11 -44.69
CA ALA A 26 -14.56 2.89 -43.46
C ALA A 26 -15.38 2.12 -42.39
N PHE A 27 -16.24 1.22 -42.81
CA PHE A 27 -16.96 0.26 -41.95
C PHE A 27 -16.48 -1.15 -42.33
N PRO A 28 -15.33 -1.60 -41.75
CA PRO A 28 -14.77 -2.90 -42.10
C PRO A 28 -15.60 -4.03 -41.50
N THR A 29 -15.86 -5.07 -42.24
CA THR A 29 -16.45 -6.32 -41.76
C THR A 29 -15.36 -7.40 -41.60
N ALA A 30 -15.62 -8.48 -40.86
CA ALA A 30 -14.70 -9.60 -40.72
C ALA A 30 -14.32 -10.23 -42.07
N ASP A 31 -15.19 -10.15 -43.08
CA ASP A 31 -15.01 -10.74 -44.39
C ASP A 31 -14.36 -9.79 -45.41
N ASP A 32 -14.07 -8.54 -45.05
CA ASP A 32 -13.48 -7.56 -45.95
C ASP A 32 -11.96 -7.69 -46.07
N LEU A 33 -11.43 -7.30 -47.24
CA LEU A 33 -10.04 -6.98 -47.44
C LEU A 33 -9.80 -5.53 -47.06
N VAL A 34 -9.19 -5.31 -45.90
CA VAL A 34 -9.08 -4.01 -45.27
C VAL A 34 -7.69 -3.41 -45.50
N ILE A 35 -7.62 -2.11 -45.70
CA ILE A 35 -6.40 -1.32 -45.63
C ILE A 35 -6.52 -0.41 -44.42
N LEU A 36 -5.59 -0.55 -43.48
CA LEU A 36 -5.44 0.33 -42.34
C LEU A 36 -4.48 1.47 -42.70
N TYR A 37 -4.82 2.67 -42.30
CA TYR A 37 -3.96 3.86 -42.37
C TYR A 37 -3.68 4.38 -40.96
N TYR A 38 -2.43 4.81 -40.73
CA TYR A 38 -1.95 5.38 -39.49
C TYR A 38 -1.13 6.63 -39.76
N ASP A 39 -1.52 7.77 -39.18
CA ASP A 39 -0.74 9.00 -39.23
C ASP A 39 0.16 9.12 -37.99
N VAL A 40 1.49 9.08 -38.20
CA VAL A 40 2.47 9.13 -37.12
C VAL A 40 2.53 10.48 -36.40
N THR A 41 1.90 11.54 -36.97
CA THR A 41 1.86 12.87 -36.37
C THR A 41 0.72 13.03 -35.38
N GLU A 42 -0.22 12.10 -35.40
CA GLU A 42 -1.40 12.09 -34.55
C GLU A 42 -1.20 11.14 -33.34
N GLY A 43 -2.14 11.15 -32.40
CA GLY A 43 -2.02 10.41 -31.15
C GLY A 43 -0.91 10.99 -30.26
N ASN A 44 -0.08 10.13 -29.67
CA ASN A 44 1.04 10.59 -28.84
C ASN A 44 2.25 11.12 -29.65
N GLY A 45 2.20 11.05 -30.97
CA GLY A 45 3.25 11.55 -31.87
C GLY A 45 4.64 10.92 -31.71
N ALA A 46 4.77 9.88 -30.92
CA ALA A 46 6.06 9.31 -30.54
C ALA A 46 6.89 8.76 -31.71
N LEU A 47 6.21 8.38 -32.82
CA LEU A 47 6.87 7.78 -33.99
C LEU A 47 7.25 8.80 -35.09
N VAL A 48 7.04 10.09 -34.88
CA VAL A 48 7.34 11.15 -35.88
C VAL A 48 8.83 11.28 -36.18
N ASP A 49 9.66 11.25 -35.16
CA ASP A 49 11.11 11.54 -35.24
C ASP A 49 11.99 10.27 -35.21
N LEU A 50 11.48 9.14 -35.68
CA LEU A 50 12.28 7.92 -35.74
C LEU A 50 13.47 8.15 -36.71
N SER A 51 14.65 8.39 -36.12
CA SER A 51 15.93 8.36 -36.85
C SER A 51 16.19 6.92 -37.33
N GLU A 52 16.58 6.76 -38.59
CA GLU A 52 16.89 5.46 -39.21
C GLU A 52 17.69 4.51 -38.28
N PRO A 53 17.08 3.45 -37.67
CA PRO A 53 17.84 2.50 -36.86
C PRO A 53 18.76 1.62 -37.74
N CYS A 54 18.47 1.51 -39.04
CA CYS A 54 19.38 0.89 -40.03
C CYS A 54 19.00 1.35 -41.44
N PRO A 55 19.99 1.44 -42.40
CA PRO A 55 19.70 1.76 -43.78
C PRO A 55 18.76 0.74 -44.42
N GLY A 56 17.52 1.17 -44.75
CA GLY A 56 16.50 0.37 -45.42
C GLY A 56 15.60 -0.48 -44.50
N CYS A 57 15.57 -0.21 -43.19
CA CYS A 57 14.57 -0.79 -42.30
C CYS A 57 13.25 0.01 -42.36
N PRO A 58 12.07 -0.66 -42.44
CA PRO A 58 10.80 -0.01 -42.25
C PRO A 58 10.72 0.51 -40.80
N TYR A 59 10.03 1.63 -40.60
CA TYR A 59 10.10 2.38 -39.36
C TYR A 59 8.95 2.04 -38.38
N VAL A 60 7.79 1.71 -38.89
CA VAL A 60 6.56 1.49 -38.13
C VAL A 60 6.09 0.04 -38.24
N TYR A 61 5.79 -0.58 -37.14
CA TYR A 61 5.28 -1.94 -37.03
C TYR A 61 4.01 -1.96 -36.20
N ALA A 62 3.03 -2.76 -36.57
CA ALA A 62 1.81 -2.98 -35.79
C ALA A 62 1.96 -4.20 -34.88
N HIS A 63 1.84 -4.00 -33.58
CA HIS A 63 1.38 -4.99 -32.63
C HIS A 63 -0.13 -4.93 -32.65
N THR A 64 -0.81 -6.00 -33.00
CA THR A 64 -2.26 -6.00 -33.22
C THR A 64 -2.91 -7.29 -32.78
N GLY A 65 -4.15 -7.19 -32.33
CA GLY A 65 -5.04 -8.27 -31.95
C GLY A 65 -6.49 -7.87 -32.22
N VAL A 66 -7.42 -8.62 -31.67
CA VAL A 66 -8.85 -8.33 -31.79
C VAL A 66 -9.53 -8.44 -30.43
N ILE A 67 -10.53 -7.63 -30.22
CA ILE A 67 -11.56 -7.85 -29.22
C ILE A 67 -12.66 -8.66 -29.90
N THR A 68 -13.05 -9.74 -29.28
CA THR A 68 -14.08 -10.65 -29.82
C THR A 68 -15.17 -10.85 -28.78
N SER A 69 -16.28 -11.46 -29.20
CA SER A 69 -17.37 -11.89 -28.31
C SER A 69 -16.93 -12.80 -27.15
N GLN A 70 -15.66 -13.23 -27.13
CA GLN A 70 -15.05 -14.05 -26.06
C GLN A 70 -14.14 -13.25 -25.13
N SER A 71 -13.85 -11.99 -25.45
CA SER A 71 -13.00 -11.14 -24.62
C SER A 71 -13.70 -10.82 -23.30
N SER A 72 -12.96 -10.99 -22.19
CA SER A 72 -13.48 -10.73 -20.84
C SER A 72 -13.45 -9.27 -20.45
N SER A 73 -12.68 -8.45 -21.17
CA SER A 73 -12.57 -7.00 -20.99
C SER A 73 -12.10 -6.35 -22.30
N PRO A 74 -12.26 -5.02 -22.46
CA PRO A 74 -11.76 -4.28 -23.63
C PRO A 74 -10.25 -4.37 -23.82
N SER A 75 -9.49 -4.67 -22.80
CA SER A 75 -8.03 -4.85 -22.86
C SER A 75 -7.59 -6.32 -23.07
N ASN A 76 -8.52 -7.26 -23.12
CA ASN A 76 -8.22 -8.67 -23.31
C ASN A 76 -8.19 -9.05 -24.80
N TRP A 77 -7.06 -8.81 -25.46
CA TRP A 77 -6.87 -9.07 -26.88
C TRP A 77 -6.74 -10.55 -27.19
N TYR A 78 -7.43 -10.98 -28.19
CA TYR A 78 -7.33 -12.32 -28.79
C TYR A 78 -6.57 -12.29 -30.11
N HIS A 79 -6.07 -13.44 -30.55
CA HIS A 79 -5.41 -13.61 -31.85
C HIS A 79 -4.27 -12.60 -32.10
N VAL A 80 -3.45 -12.34 -31.10
CA VAL A 80 -2.41 -11.31 -31.15
C VAL A 80 -1.32 -11.63 -32.14
N HIS A 81 -1.06 -10.70 -33.08
CA HIS A 81 0.01 -10.76 -34.04
C HIS A 81 1.16 -9.83 -33.68
N ASN A 82 2.39 -10.25 -34.02
CA ASN A 82 3.63 -9.50 -33.77
C ASN A 82 3.80 -9.11 -32.29
N PRO A 83 3.78 -10.13 -31.36
CA PRO A 83 3.89 -9.87 -29.93
C PRO A 83 5.21 -9.15 -29.58
N TRP A 84 5.22 -8.51 -28.41
CA TRP A 84 6.43 -7.89 -27.90
C TRP A 84 7.59 -8.89 -27.81
N PRO A 85 8.83 -8.47 -28.11
CA PRO A 85 9.99 -9.34 -27.90
C PRO A 85 10.11 -9.66 -26.41
N SER A 86 10.29 -10.92 -26.08
CA SER A 86 10.36 -11.43 -24.69
C SER A 86 11.56 -10.94 -23.88
N THR A 87 12.53 -10.29 -24.54
CA THR A 87 13.69 -9.60 -23.93
C THR A 87 13.97 -8.37 -24.78
N SER A 88 14.45 -7.28 -24.16
CA SER A 88 14.89 -6.11 -24.94
C SER A 88 15.92 -6.55 -25.99
N PRO A 89 15.59 -6.53 -27.30
CA PRO A 89 16.50 -7.06 -28.31
C PRO A 89 17.69 -6.12 -28.44
N ASN A 90 18.90 -6.68 -28.31
CA ASN A 90 20.14 -5.94 -28.48
C ASN A 90 20.49 -5.73 -29.98
N ASN A 91 19.74 -6.38 -30.88
CA ASN A 91 19.96 -6.28 -32.33
C ASN A 91 18.66 -6.65 -33.08
N LEU A 92 18.57 -6.17 -34.33
CA LEU A 92 17.42 -6.37 -35.22
C LEU A 92 17.16 -7.83 -35.62
N SER A 93 18.10 -8.75 -35.42
CA SER A 93 17.91 -10.17 -35.75
C SER A 93 17.09 -10.90 -34.69
N GLU A 94 16.89 -10.29 -33.53
CA GLU A 94 16.08 -10.77 -32.42
C GLU A 94 14.72 -10.06 -32.35
N ALA A 95 14.56 -8.94 -33.09
CA ALA A 95 13.33 -8.19 -33.16
C ALA A 95 12.24 -8.96 -33.92
N ASN A 96 11.01 -8.91 -33.44
CA ASN A 96 9.88 -9.39 -34.20
C ASN A 96 9.44 -8.31 -35.19
N VAL A 97 9.76 -8.48 -36.46
CA VAL A 97 9.60 -7.50 -37.53
C VAL A 97 8.44 -7.84 -38.51
N GLY A 98 7.40 -8.52 -38.01
CA GLY A 98 6.15 -8.70 -38.77
C GLY A 98 5.28 -7.42 -38.76
N ASN A 99 4.22 -7.39 -39.56
CA ASN A 99 3.20 -6.33 -39.64
C ASN A 99 3.77 -4.93 -39.89
N VAL A 100 4.55 -4.82 -40.96
CA VAL A 100 5.19 -3.56 -41.33
C VAL A 100 4.20 -2.61 -41.99
N LEU A 101 4.11 -1.37 -41.49
CA LEU A 101 3.42 -0.30 -42.16
C LEU A 101 4.37 0.40 -43.15
N LEU A 102 3.88 0.66 -44.34
CA LEU A 102 4.62 1.34 -45.39
C LEU A 102 4.07 2.78 -45.60
N PRO A 103 4.92 3.80 -45.66
CA PRO A 103 4.49 5.15 -45.96
C PRO A 103 3.82 5.20 -47.34
N LEU A 104 2.74 5.97 -47.49
CA LEU A 104 2.03 6.12 -48.76
C LEU A 104 2.91 6.71 -49.88
N GLU A 105 3.79 7.65 -49.49
CA GLU A 105 4.83 8.27 -50.33
C GLU A 105 6.12 8.44 -49.48
N ALA A 106 7.26 8.67 -50.12
CA ALA A 106 8.56 8.74 -49.46
C ALA A 106 8.71 9.83 -48.35
N SER A 107 7.78 10.77 -48.29
CA SER A 107 7.74 11.83 -47.24
C SER A 107 6.38 11.92 -46.55
N SER A 108 5.56 10.90 -46.68
CA SER A 108 4.23 10.87 -46.03
C SER A 108 4.36 10.53 -44.56
N THR A 109 3.64 11.24 -43.72
CA THR A 109 3.41 10.90 -42.30
C THR A 109 2.43 9.75 -42.16
N VAL A 110 1.60 9.52 -43.20
CA VAL A 110 0.62 8.44 -43.22
C VAL A 110 1.25 7.15 -43.72
N HIS A 111 1.11 6.10 -42.90
CA HIS A 111 1.55 4.73 -43.20
C HIS A 111 0.34 3.83 -43.43
N SER A 112 0.49 2.76 -44.21
CA SER A 112 -0.59 1.80 -44.46
C SER A 112 -0.18 0.35 -44.22
N PHE A 113 -1.17 -0.46 -43.86
CA PHE A 113 -1.07 -1.90 -43.65
C PHE A 113 -2.28 -2.63 -44.26
N ASN A 114 -2.08 -3.71 -44.99
CA ASN A 114 -3.13 -4.38 -45.75
C ASN A 114 -3.45 -5.82 -45.28
N PHE A 115 -3.10 -6.15 -44.04
CA PHE A 115 -3.36 -7.48 -43.44
C PHE A 115 -2.91 -8.64 -44.31
N ASP A 116 -1.74 -8.52 -44.95
CA ASP A 116 -1.17 -9.50 -45.91
C ASP A 116 -2.08 -9.84 -47.10
N GLY A 117 -3.07 -9.02 -47.38
CA GLY A 117 -4.10 -9.22 -48.43
C GLY A 117 -5.08 -10.34 -48.13
N LEU A 118 -5.28 -10.66 -46.85
CA LEU A 118 -6.28 -11.57 -46.32
C LEU A 118 -7.49 -10.75 -45.81
N THR A 119 -8.65 -11.41 -45.63
CA THR A 119 -9.76 -10.80 -44.89
C THR A 119 -9.40 -10.71 -43.42
N LEU A 120 -10.10 -9.87 -42.63
CA LEU A 120 -9.82 -9.76 -41.19
C LEU A 120 -9.98 -11.12 -40.50
N ALA A 121 -11.04 -11.86 -40.78
CA ALA A 121 -11.27 -13.19 -40.23
C ALA A 121 -10.14 -14.20 -40.59
N GLU A 122 -9.67 -14.17 -41.86
CA GLU A 122 -8.57 -15.02 -42.28
C GLU A 122 -7.23 -14.61 -41.64
N TYR A 123 -6.98 -13.30 -41.55
CA TYR A 123 -5.75 -12.76 -40.96
C TYR A 123 -5.61 -13.10 -39.48
N TYR A 124 -6.65 -12.86 -38.70
CA TYR A 124 -6.63 -13.16 -37.27
C TYR A 124 -6.93 -14.64 -36.96
N GLY A 125 -7.41 -15.41 -37.91
CA GLY A 125 -7.69 -16.83 -37.72
C GLY A 125 -8.89 -17.10 -36.84
N ILE A 126 -9.96 -16.33 -37.06
CA ILE A 126 -11.21 -16.36 -36.26
C ILE A 126 -11.89 -17.74 -36.41
N GLU A 127 -12.32 -18.29 -35.31
CA GLU A 127 -13.01 -19.60 -35.26
C GLU A 127 -14.49 -19.48 -35.60
N GLU A 128 -15.12 -20.60 -36.02
CA GLU A 128 -16.56 -20.61 -36.36
C GLU A 128 -17.43 -20.27 -35.13
N GLY A 129 -18.13 -19.17 -35.19
CA GLY A 129 -19.02 -18.66 -34.12
C GLY A 129 -18.37 -17.65 -33.21
N GLU A 130 -17.14 -17.24 -33.47
CA GLU A 130 -16.48 -16.11 -32.85
C GLU A 130 -16.70 -14.87 -33.74
N GLU A 131 -17.05 -13.73 -33.13
CA GLU A 131 -17.29 -12.47 -33.84
C GLU A 131 -16.20 -11.46 -33.41
N ILE A 132 -15.62 -10.73 -34.39
CA ILE A 132 -14.71 -9.63 -34.12
C ILE A 132 -15.56 -8.39 -33.80
N GLU A 133 -15.37 -7.81 -32.64
CA GLU A 133 -16.02 -6.55 -32.24
C GLU A 133 -15.14 -5.36 -32.56
N GLN A 134 -13.81 -5.46 -32.29
CA GLN A 134 -12.85 -4.40 -32.55
C GLN A 134 -11.51 -4.96 -33.02
N LEU A 135 -10.81 -4.20 -33.86
CA LEU A 135 -9.38 -4.35 -34.08
C LEU A 135 -8.64 -3.53 -33.03
N ALA A 136 -7.57 -4.07 -32.50
CA ALA A 136 -6.77 -3.44 -31.47
C ALA A 136 -5.31 -3.26 -31.94
N PHE A 137 -4.72 -2.09 -31.72
CA PHE A 137 -3.38 -1.73 -32.21
C PHE A 137 -2.56 -0.99 -31.16
N VAL A 138 -1.26 -1.32 -31.17
CA VAL A 138 -0.17 -0.49 -30.66
C VAL A 138 0.90 -0.44 -31.74
N PHE A 139 1.26 0.75 -32.19
CA PHE A 139 2.32 0.91 -33.19
C PHE A 139 3.66 1.07 -32.49
N ARG A 140 4.75 0.62 -33.13
CA ARG A 140 6.07 0.65 -32.50
C ARG A 140 7.22 0.71 -33.50
N ASP A 141 8.40 1.09 -33.01
CA ASP A 141 9.64 0.88 -33.73
C ASP A 141 10.02 -0.61 -33.81
N ALA A 142 11.08 -0.94 -34.54
CA ALA A 142 11.55 -2.30 -34.71
C ALA A 142 11.92 -3.01 -33.39
N LEU A 143 12.37 -2.27 -32.41
CA LEU A 143 12.84 -2.77 -31.11
C LEU A 143 11.76 -2.72 -30.02
N GLY A 144 10.62 -2.04 -30.25
CA GLY A 144 9.58 -1.81 -29.28
C GLY A 144 9.98 -0.79 -28.19
N THR A 145 10.94 0.08 -28.50
CA THR A 145 11.45 1.11 -27.58
C THR A 145 10.72 2.44 -27.74
N VAL A 146 10.09 2.66 -28.88
CA VAL A 146 9.24 3.82 -29.16
C VAL A 146 7.88 3.31 -29.58
N VAL A 147 6.83 3.82 -28.94
CA VAL A 147 5.47 3.28 -29.05
C VAL A 147 4.50 4.38 -29.44
N GLY A 148 3.75 4.16 -30.53
CA GLY A 148 2.69 5.04 -31.01
C GLY A 148 1.31 4.54 -30.54
N LYS A 149 0.58 5.40 -29.85
CA LYS A 149 -0.72 5.17 -29.23
C LYS A 149 -1.62 6.39 -29.42
N ASN A 150 -2.80 6.38 -28.82
CA ASN A 150 -3.63 7.57 -28.70
C ASN A 150 -2.88 8.69 -27.89
N ALA A 151 -3.37 9.91 -27.95
CA ALA A 151 -2.77 11.04 -27.25
C ALA A 151 -2.77 10.86 -25.72
N ASP A 152 -3.70 10.10 -25.19
CA ASP A 152 -3.82 9.74 -23.77
C ASP A 152 -3.04 8.46 -23.38
N GLU A 153 -2.15 7.99 -24.25
CA GLU A 153 -1.37 6.76 -24.12
C GLU A 153 -2.19 5.46 -24.10
N SER A 154 -3.49 5.53 -24.37
CA SER A 154 -4.33 4.32 -24.53
C SER A 154 -4.04 3.59 -25.85
N ASP A 155 -4.36 2.30 -25.89
CA ASP A 155 -4.29 1.50 -27.09
C ASP A 155 -5.35 1.97 -28.11
N ILE A 156 -5.10 1.72 -29.40
CA ILE A 156 -5.94 2.22 -30.49
C ILE A 156 -6.91 1.10 -30.90
N TYR A 157 -8.20 1.43 -30.98
CA TYR A 157 -9.25 0.49 -31.37
C TYR A 157 -10.03 0.97 -32.58
N ILE A 158 -10.45 0.04 -33.42
CA ILE A 158 -11.32 0.28 -34.59
C ILE A 158 -12.48 -0.71 -34.52
N ALA A 159 -13.71 -0.21 -34.52
CA ALA A 159 -14.90 -1.05 -34.56
C ALA A 159 -14.97 -1.87 -35.84
N VAL A 160 -15.42 -3.13 -35.74
CA VAL A 160 -15.67 -4.00 -36.88
C VAL A 160 -17.18 -4.12 -37.04
N SER A 161 -17.68 -3.76 -38.22
CA SER A 161 -19.11 -3.78 -38.55
C SER A 161 -19.63 -5.22 -38.68
N ASN A 162 -20.86 -5.42 -38.24
CA ASN A 162 -21.58 -6.68 -38.44
C ASN A 162 -22.20 -6.79 -39.85
N GLY A 163 -22.00 -5.76 -40.72
CA GLY A 163 -22.50 -5.69 -42.08
C GLY A 163 -23.94 -5.14 -42.20
N GLU A 164 -24.53 -4.64 -41.11
CA GLU A 164 -25.75 -3.88 -41.13
C GLU A 164 -25.53 -2.49 -41.74
N TYR A 165 -26.62 -1.76 -41.98
CA TYR A 165 -26.51 -0.37 -42.45
C TYR A 165 -26.08 0.51 -41.27
N GLU A 166 -24.99 1.23 -41.45
CA GLU A 166 -24.39 2.07 -40.42
C GLU A 166 -24.11 3.49 -40.93
N VAL A 167 -24.20 4.47 -40.05
CA VAL A 167 -23.75 5.85 -40.24
C VAL A 167 -22.78 6.23 -39.14
N ASP A 168 -21.80 7.10 -39.49
CA ASP A 168 -20.84 7.59 -38.49
C ASP A 168 -20.32 9.00 -38.90
N PHE A 169 -19.66 9.67 -37.94
CA PHE A 169 -18.97 10.93 -38.17
C PHE A 169 -17.49 10.70 -38.51
N LEU A 170 -16.99 11.27 -39.58
CA LEU A 170 -15.57 11.38 -39.83
C LEU A 170 -14.97 12.63 -39.19
N SER A 171 -15.81 13.70 -39.06
CA SER A 171 -15.45 14.94 -38.38
C SER A 171 -16.72 15.52 -37.72
N PRO A 172 -16.66 15.90 -36.45
CA PRO A 172 -15.59 15.63 -35.49
C PRO A 172 -15.43 14.11 -35.27
N PRO A 173 -14.19 13.62 -35.00
CA PRO A 173 -13.92 12.18 -34.95
C PRO A 173 -14.29 11.49 -33.64
N LEU A 174 -14.56 12.24 -32.59
CA LEU A 174 -14.87 11.71 -31.27
C LEU A 174 -16.38 11.86 -30.97
N ASP A 175 -16.91 10.95 -30.16
CA ASP A 175 -18.29 11.03 -29.68
C ASP A 175 -18.54 12.28 -28.82
N PHE A 176 -17.46 12.86 -28.29
CA PHE A 176 -17.48 14.05 -27.47
C PHE A 176 -16.33 15.02 -27.86
N ASN A 177 -16.62 16.30 -28.03
CA ASN A 177 -15.64 17.32 -28.45
C ASN A 177 -15.78 18.59 -27.62
N ILE A 178 -14.66 19.26 -27.31
CA ILE A 178 -14.62 20.58 -26.67
C ILE A 178 -14.10 21.60 -27.67
N MET A 179 -14.84 22.72 -27.86
CA MET A 179 -14.46 23.80 -28.72
C MET A 179 -14.83 25.15 -28.10
N ALA A 180 -14.25 26.25 -28.55
CA ALA A 180 -14.65 27.56 -28.04
C ALA A 180 -15.99 28.03 -28.64
N ALA A 181 -16.78 28.74 -27.86
CA ALA A 181 -17.98 29.41 -28.44
C ALA A 181 -17.55 30.42 -29.49
N GLY A 182 -18.19 30.39 -30.65
CA GLY A 182 -17.82 31.18 -31.82
C GLY A 182 -17.02 30.42 -32.87
N ASP A 183 -16.51 29.25 -32.55
CA ASP A 183 -15.78 28.41 -33.52
C ASP A 183 -16.73 27.81 -34.57
N GLN A 184 -16.14 27.48 -35.73
CA GLN A 184 -16.85 26.78 -36.80
C GLN A 184 -16.56 25.28 -36.68
N VAL A 185 -17.60 24.48 -36.73
CA VAL A 185 -17.53 23.02 -36.77
C VAL A 185 -17.71 22.54 -38.20
N GLU A 186 -16.74 21.81 -38.71
CA GLU A 186 -16.84 21.09 -39.96
C GLU A 186 -17.34 19.66 -39.68
N VAL A 187 -18.57 19.40 -40.10
CA VAL A 187 -19.18 18.06 -39.94
C VAL A 187 -19.03 17.30 -41.26
N GLN A 188 -18.42 16.12 -41.15
CA GLN A 188 -18.39 15.13 -42.22
C GLN A 188 -18.95 13.81 -41.68
N ALA A 189 -20.09 13.38 -42.26
CA ALA A 189 -20.70 12.11 -41.90
C ALA A 189 -20.73 11.16 -43.10
N ILE A 190 -20.68 9.86 -42.83
CA ILE A 190 -20.65 8.80 -43.83
C ILE A 190 -21.64 7.69 -43.52
N SER A 191 -21.95 6.87 -44.54
CA SER A 191 -22.74 5.66 -44.39
C SER A 191 -22.07 4.45 -45.05
N SER A 192 -22.37 3.26 -44.54
CA SER A 192 -21.84 2.00 -45.06
C SER A 192 -22.34 1.65 -46.42
N SER A 193 -23.49 2.13 -46.85
CA SER A 193 -24.08 1.99 -48.20
C SER A 193 -24.89 3.22 -48.59
N LEU A 194 -25.29 3.31 -49.88
CA LEU A 194 -26.11 4.41 -50.39
C LEU A 194 -27.42 4.55 -49.63
N GLY A 195 -27.73 5.75 -49.16
CA GLY A 195 -28.93 6.08 -48.44
C GLY A 195 -29.23 7.58 -48.40
N GLU A 196 -30.34 7.95 -47.77
CA GLU A 196 -30.66 9.33 -47.42
C GLU A 196 -30.05 9.64 -46.06
N LEU A 197 -29.13 10.58 -45.99
CA LEU A 197 -28.47 11.06 -44.78
C LEU A 197 -29.09 12.38 -44.35
N THR A 198 -29.45 12.51 -43.05
CA THR A 198 -30.00 13.72 -42.44
C THR A 198 -29.20 14.10 -41.22
N LEU A 199 -28.63 15.31 -41.20
CA LEU A 199 -27.96 15.88 -40.05
C LEU A 199 -28.89 16.81 -39.28
N SER A 200 -29.00 16.56 -37.98
CA SER A 200 -29.68 17.42 -37.01
C SER A 200 -28.71 18.02 -36.00
N VAL A 201 -28.97 19.28 -35.62
CA VAL A 201 -28.28 19.95 -34.50
C VAL A 201 -29.32 20.33 -33.45
N ASN A 202 -29.18 19.83 -32.22
CA ASN A 202 -30.15 19.99 -31.13
C ASN A 202 -31.59 19.62 -31.58
N GLY A 203 -31.72 18.50 -32.29
CA GLY A 203 -32.98 18.01 -32.83
C GLY A 203 -33.57 18.81 -33.99
N VAL A 204 -32.84 19.78 -34.57
CA VAL A 204 -33.27 20.57 -35.74
C VAL A 204 -32.49 20.12 -36.97
N GLU A 205 -33.17 19.65 -38.00
CA GLU A 205 -32.54 19.31 -39.29
C GLU A 205 -31.82 20.53 -39.88
N VAL A 206 -30.55 20.38 -40.20
CA VAL A 206 -29.70 21.45 -40.75
C VAL A 206 -29.17 21.12 -42.16
N ALA A 207 -29.05 19.83 -42.48
CA ALA A 207 -28.62 19.38 -43.80
C ALA A 207 -29.17 17.98 -44.12
N ASN A 208 -29.32 17.66 -45.41
CA ASN A 208 -29.59 16.33 -45.91
C ASN A 208 -28.88 16.07 -47.22
N ASN A 209 -28.56 14.79 -47.53
CA ASN A 209 -27.94 14.39 -48.76
C ASN A 209 -28.30 12.94 -49.14
N ASP A 210 -28.64 12.71 -50.41
CA ASP A 210 -28.77 11.35 -50.95
C ASP A 210 -27.38 10.87 -51.40
N GLY A 211 -26.74 9.92 -50.66
CA GLY A 211 -25.39 9.48 -51.02
C GLY A 211 -24.72 8.60 -49.95
N LEU A 212 -23.38 8.61 -49.97
CA LEU A 212 -22.55 7.92 -49.02
C LEU A 212 -21.94 8.86 -47.98
N SER A 213 -22.10 10.17 -48.16
CA SER A 213 -21.53 11.16 -47.26
C SER A 213 -22.36 12.44 -47.23
N LEU A 214 -22.24 13.15 -46.10
CA LEU A 214 -22.85 14.47 -45.93
C LEU A 214 -21.81 15.40 -45.32
N GLU A 215 -21.68 16.62 -45.86
CA GLU A 215 -20.77 17.66 -45.35
C GLU A 215 -21.59 18.88 -44.95
N TYR A 216 -21.27 19.47 -43.79
CA TYR A 216 -21.94 20.68 -43.30
C TYR A 216 -21.02 21.49 -42.41
N ILE A 217 -21.16 22.81 -42.42
CA ILE A 217 -20.39 23.71 -41.53
C ILE A 217 -21.36 24.59 -40.78
N PHE A 218 -21.23 24.65 -39.46
CA PHE A 218 -22.01 25.57 -38.63
C PHE A 218 -21.11 26.26 -37.56
N THR A 219 -21.66 27.30 -36.94
CA THR A 219 -20.95 28.03 -35.88
C THR A 219 -21.57 27.74 -34.52
N LEU A 220 -20.74 27.55 -33.50
CA LEU A 220 -21.18 27.42 -32.11
C LEU A 220 -21.53 28.79 -31.55
N ASP A 221 -22.75 29.30 -31.84
CA ASP A 221 -23.16 30.67 -31.60
C ASP A 221 -23.19 31.09 -30.13
N SER A 222 -23.22 30.16 -29.20
CA SER A 222 -23.24 30.40 -27.74
C SER A 222 -22.65 29.26 -26.95
N PRO A 223 -22.13 29.49 -25.73
CA PRO A 223 -21.71 28.42 -24.83
C PRO A 223 -22.86 27.45 -24.54
N GLY A 224 -22.54 26.16 -24.41
CA GLY A 224 -23.48 25.07 -24.12
C GLY A 224 -23.22 23.84 -24.97
N ASP A 225 -24.04 22.82 -24.80
CA ASP A 225 -23.89 21.55 -25.49
C ASP A 225 -24.69 21.59 -26.80
N TYR A 226 -24.06 21.12 -27.86
CA TYR A 226 -24.64 20.94 -29.18
C TYR A 226 -24.66 19.44 -29.48
N GLU A 227 -25.88 18.88 -29.51
CA GLU A 227 -26.09 17.49 -29.90
C GLU A 227 -26.20 17.41 -31.42
N LEU A 228 -25.27 16.70 -32.05
CA LEU A 228 -25.24 16.44 -33.48
C LEU A 228 -25.71 15.02 -33.73
N THR A 229 -26.79 14.84 -34.45
CA THR A 229 -27.31 13.53 -34.81
C THR A 229 -27.28 13.36 -36.32
N ILE A 230 -26.56 12.32 -36.79
CA ILE A 230 -26.66 11.85 -38.16
C ILE A 230 -27.62 10.66 -38.22
N SER A 231 -28.67 10.76 -38.96
CA SER A 231 -29.62 9.66 -39.24
C SER A 231 -29.50 9.27 -40.71
N GLY A 232 -29.53 7.98 -41.00
CA GLY A 232 -29.44 7.43 -42.33
C GLY A 232 -30.56 6.42 -42.62
N ILE A 233 -31.10 6.44 -43.85
CA ILE A 233 -32.02 5.44 -44.32
C ILE A 233 -31.48 4.86 -45.62
N SER A 234 -31.21 3.55 -45.62
CA SER A 234 -30.63 2.86 -46.78
C SER A 234 -31.66 2.75 -47.95
N ALA A 235 -31.17 2.38 -49.12
CA ALA A 235 -32.03 2.09 -50.27
C ALA A 235 -32.98 0.86 -50.05
N THR A 236 -32.75 0.10 -48.98
CA THR A 236 -33.54 -1.08 -48.53
C THR A 236 -34.41 -0.78 -47.32
N ASP A 237 -34.54 0.50 -46.94
CA ASP A 237 -35.31 1.01 -45.80
C ASP A 237 -34.71 0.57 -44.42
N ASP A 238 -33.38 0.22 -44.36
CA ASP A 238 -32.67 0.03 -43.09
C ASP A 238 -32.33 1.39 -42.52
N GLU A 239 -32.51 1.56 -41.22
CA GLU A 239 -32.27 2.82 -40.51
C GLU A 239 -31.05 2.69 -39.59
N SER A 240 -30.24 3.75 -39.49
CA SER A 240 -29.12 3.87 -38.53
C SER A 240 -28.99 5.32 -38.07
N GLU A 241 -28.55 5.50 -36.83
CA GLU A 241 -28.40 6.82 -36.23
C GLU A 241 -27.15 6.84 -35.36
N LYS A 242 -26.38 7.93 -35.40
CA LYS A 242 -25.25 8.19 -34.53
C LYS A 242 -25.37 9.63 -34.02
N THR A 243 -25.11 9.79 -32.71
CA THR A 243 -25.12 11.10 -32.02
C THR A 243 -23.77 11.37 -31.40
N ILE A 244 -23.26 12.59 -31.55
CA ILE A 244 -22.07 13.10 -30.87
C ILE A 244 -22.42 14.42 -30.17
N ILE A 245 -21.66 14.79 -29.15
CA ILE A 245 -21.83 16.02 -28.40
C ILE A 245 -20.62 16.93 -28.63
N ILE A 246 -20.88 18.21 -28.89
CA ILE A 246 -19.86 19.25 -28.90
C ILE A 246 -20.18 20.23 -27.78
N THR A 247 -19.28 20.37 -26.81
CA THR A 247 -19.40 21.40 -25.76
C THR A 247 -18.71 22.69 -26.21
N ALA A 248 -19.50 23.72 -26.44
CA ALA A 248 -19.00 25.08 -26.70
C ALA A 248 -18.66 25.75 -25.36
N MET A 249 -17.37 25.95 -25.11
CA MET A 249 -16.85 26.52 -23.88
C MET A 249 -17.21 28.00 -23.76
N PRO A 250 -17.59 28.48 -22.54
CA PRO A 250 -17.67 29.89 -22.27
C PRO A 250 -16.27 30.52 -22.16
N ASP A 251 -16.16 31.85 -22.26
CA ASP A 251 -14.89 32.58 -22.04
C ASP A 251 -14.32 32.39 -20.63
N ALA A 252 -15.14 32.03 -19.66
CA ALA A 252 -14.77 31.75 -18.29
C ALA A 252 -15.86 30.88 -17.60
N PRO A 253 -15.50 30.07 -16.58
CA PRO A 253 -16.48 29.33 -15.81
C PRO A 253 -17.39 30.29 -15.02
N ASN A 254 -18.55 29.81 -14.59
CA ASN A 254 -19.41 30.51 -13.65
C ASN A 254 -18.65 30.93 -12.39
N ILE A 255 -19.00 32.08 -11.81
CA ILE A 255 -18.34 32.59 -10.60
C ILE A 255 -19.37 32.70 -9.47
N ALA A 256 -19.22 31.89 -8.44
CA ALA A 256 -20.02 31.93 -7.21
C ALA A 256 -19.27 31.27 -6.05
N TRP A 257 -19.58 31.73 -4.83
CA TRP A 257 -19.13 30.99 -3.64
C TRP A 257 -19.84 29.65 -3.54
N ALA A 258 -19.12 28.60 -3.10
CA ALA A 258 -19.73 27.36 -2.70
C ALA A 258 -20.71 27.56 -1.54
N PRO A 259 -21.70 26.69 -1.33
CA PRO A 259 -22.56 26.71 -0.16
C PRO A 259 -21.77 26.80 1.14
N THR A 260 -22.33 27.51 2.13
CA THR A 260 -21.62 27.69 3.41
C THR A 260 -21.39 26.37 4.12
N GLY A 261 -20.15 26.13 4.53
CA GLY A 261 -19.73 24.89 5.20
C GLY A 261 -19.06 23.87 4.29
N THR A 262 -19.08 24.10 2.95
CA THR A 262 -18.36 23.24 2.00
C THR A 262 -16.86 23.31 2.24
N GLN A 263 -16.20 22.17 2.26
CA GLN A 263 -14.76 21.99 2.37
C GLN A 263 -14.17 21.41 1.07
N ASP A 264 -12.86 21.51 0.87
CA ASP A 264 -12.19 20.85 -0.25
C ASP A 264 -12.39 19.34 -0.15
N GLY A 265 -12.66 18.64 -1.27
CA GLY A 265 -13.00 17.24 -1.34
C GLY A 265 -14.50 16.99 -1.47
N ILE A 266 -14.96 15.85 -1.03
CA ILE A 266 -16.32 15.33 -1.15
C ILE A 266 -17.16 15.82 0.05
N ASN A 267 -18.31 16.48 -0.24
CA ASN A 267 -19.22 16.96 0.80
C ASN A 267 -20.61 16.34 0.59
N TYR A 268 -21.02 15.45 1.46
CA TYR A 268 -22.35 14.85 1.46
C TYR A 268 -23.37 15.83 2.04
N VAL A 269 -24.30 16.32 1.21
CA VAL A 269 -25.37 17.24 1.62
C VAL A 269 -26.57 16.45 2.15
N ASP A 270 -26.90 15.40 1.44
CA ASP A 270 -27.91 14.38 1.81
C ASP A 270 -27.64 13.10 1.01
N ASP A 271 -28.49 12.08 1.16
CA ASP A 271 -28.30 10.77 0.54
C ASP A 271 -28.30 10.77 -0.99
N ASN A 272 -28.72 11.86 -1.62
CA ASN A 272 -28.85 12.00 -3.08
C ASN A 272 -28.08 13.18 -3.66
N THR A 273 -27.35 13.94 -2.80
CA THR A 273 -26.70 15.19 -3.19
C THR A 273 -25.30 15.28 -2.62
N VAL A 274 -24.33 15.47 -3.48
CA VAL A 274 -22.91 15.65 -3.15
C VAL A 274 -22.37 16.94 -3.74
N ILE A 275 -21.59 17.69 -2.97
CA ILE A 275 -20.80 18.81 -3.51
C ILE A 275 -19.34 18.37 -3.56
N LEU A 276 -18.77 18.44 -4.76
CA LEU A 276 -17.33 18.29 -4.96
C LEU A 276 -16.69 19.67 -4.99
N GLN A 277 -15.63 19.88 -4.20
CA GLN A 277 -14.86 21.10 -4.19
C GLN A 277 -13.36 20.80 -4.23
N VAL A 278 -12.62 21.53 -5.05
CA VAL A 278 -11.17 21.38 -5.16
C VAL A 278 -10.47 22.74 -5.08
N PHE A 279 -9.41 22.82 -4.28
CA PHE A 279 -8.51 23.97 -4.26
C PHE A 279 -7.53 23.85 -5.44
N ALA A 280 -7.68 24.69 -6.44
CA ALA A 280 -6.91 24.65 -7.68
C ALA A 280 -6.59 26.07 -8.21
N PRO A 281 -5.80 26.88 -7.46
CA PRO A 281 -5.43 28.21 -7.90
C PRO A 281 -4.63 28.14 -9.22
N TYR A 282 -4.76 29.19 -10.04
CA TYR A 282 -4.10 29.34 -11.35
C TYR A 282 -4.60 28.44 -12.48
N LYS A 283 -5.60 27.58 -12.24
CA LYS A 283 -6.25 26.80 -13.28
C LYS A 283 -7.36 27.61 -13.94
N GLU A 284 -7.69 27.31 -15.20
CA GLU A 284 -8.69 28.07 -15.99
C GLU A 284 -10.07 27.42 -15.92
N PHE A 285 -10.17 26.13 -16.21
CA PHE A 285 -11.40 25.35 -16.16
C PHE A 285 -11.15 24.01 -15.48
N LEU A 286 -12.10 23.56 -14.70
CA LEU A 286 -12.19 22.20 -14.18
C LEU A 286 -13.55 21.62 -14.54
N PHE A 287 -13.53 20.34 -14.90
CA PHE A 287 -14.71 19.50 -15.09
C PHE A 287 -14.71 18.42 -14.03
N ALA A 288 -15.88 18.10 -13.48
CA ALA A 288 -16.07 16.89 -12.72
C ALA A 288 -16.68 15.83 -13.66
N ILE A 289 -15.93 14.78 -13.92
CA ILE A 289 -16.33 13.68 -14.81
C ILE A 289 -16.38 12.37 -14.04
N GLY A 290 -17.35 11.52 -14.34
CA GLY A 290 -17.52 10.27 -13.62
C GLY A 290 -18.78 9.52 -13.99
N ASP A 291 -19.11 8.49 -13.24
CA ASP A 291 -20.30 7.64 -13.48
C ASP A 291 -21.63 8.42 -13.45
N PHE A 292 -21.67 9.58 -12.80
CA PHE A 292 -22.85 10.45 -12.71
C PHE A 292 -23.14 11.25 -13.99
N ASN A 293 -22.23 11.28 -14.96
CA ASN A 293 -22.39 11.99 -16.24
C ASN A 293 -21.75 11.23 -17.42
N ASP A 294 -21.64 9.90 -17.31
CA ASP A 294 -21.06 9.03 -18.35
C ASP A 294 -19.65 9.50 -18.78
N TRP A 295 -18.87 10.08 -17.84
CA TRP A 295 -17.51 10.58 -18.03
C TRP A 295 -17.37 11.69 -19.10
N GLN A 296 -18.47 12.38 -19.43
CA GLN A 296 -18.52 13.39 -20.47
C GLN A 296 -18.24 14.79 -19.95
N MET A 297 -17.39 15.55 -20.65
CA MET A 297 -17.10 16.95 -20.37
C MET A 297 -18.15 17.88 -20.96
N THR A 298 -19.41 17.70 -20.59
CA THR A 298 -20.53 18.55 -21.00
C THR A 298 -20.49 19.91 -20.31
N SER A 299 -21.30 20.86 -20.78
CA SER A 299 -21.42 22.16 -20.10
C SER A 299 -21.91 22.05 -18.66
N GLY A 300 -22.67 20.98 -18.34
CA GLY A 300 -23.10 20.65 -16.98
C GLY A 300 -22.00 20.14 -16.06
N ALA A 301 -20.90 19.63 -16.62
CA ALA A 301 -19.75 19.15 -15.88
C ALA A 301 -18.75 20.26 -15.50
N ILE A 302 -18.88 21.46 -16.07
CA ILE A 302 -18.00 22.60 -15.79
C ILE A 302 -18.21 23.07 -14.36
N MET A 303 -17.15 23.00 -13.55
CA MET A 303 -17.19 23.44 -12.16
C MET A 303 -17.25 24.96 -12.04
N THR A 304 -18.01 25.45 -11.08
CA THR A 304 -18.14 26.89 -10.74
C THR A 304 -16.90 27.32 -9.96
N ARG A 305 -16.24 28.42 -10.42
CA ARG A 305 -15.07 28.99 -9.76
C ARG A 305 -15.48 29.97 -8.66
N THR A 306 -14.77 29.91 -7.51
CA THR A 306 -15.01 30.89 -6.46
C THR A 306 -14.52 32.31 -6.82
N PRO A 307 -15.13 33.38 -6.27
CA PRO A 307 -14.77 34.77 -6.60
C PRO A 307 -13.32 35.19 -6.25
N ASP A 308 -12.63 34.46 -5.38
CA ASP A 308 -11.21 34.62 -5.06
C ASP A 308 -10.27 33.86 -6.02
N TYR A 309 -10.85 33.14 -6.99
CA TYR A 309 -10.13 32.34 -8.00
C TYR A 309 -9.25 31.22 -7.41
N GLN A 310 -9.60 30.73 -6.21
CA GLN A 310 -8.80 29.71 -5.54
C GLN A 310 -9.40 28.32 -5.65
N ARG A 311 -10.74 28.22 -5.77
CA ARG A 311 -11.46 26.93 -5.73
C ARG A 311 -12.44 26.78 -6.87
N TYR A 312 -12.75 25.51 -7.14
CA TYR A 312 -13.80 25.11 -8.07
C TYR A 312 -14.74 24.15 -7.33
N TRP A 313 -16.04 24.26 -7.60
CA TRP A 313 -17.05 23.39 -6.99
C TRP A 313 -18.20 23.08 -7.93
N ILE A 314 -18.85 21.93 -7.69
CA ILE A 314 -20.06 21.50 -8.41
C ILE A 314 -20.98 20.79 -7.44
N GLU A 315 -22.29 20.95 -7.59
CA GLU A 315 -23.31 20.23 -6.85
C GLU A 315 -23.90 19.14 -7.75
N LEU A 316 -23.73 17.90 -7.34
CA LEU A 316 -24.28 16.71 -8.00
C LEU A 316 -25.57 16.32 -7.30
N THR A 317 -26.70 16.30 -8.02
CA THR A 317 -28.03 16.02 -7.47
C THR A 317 -28.70 14.85 -8.18
N GLY A 318 -29.63 14.16 -7.50
CA GLY A 318 -30.38 13.05 -8.08
C GLY A 318 -29.57 11.76 -8.14
N LEU A 319 -28.54 11.65 -7.33
CA LEU A 319 -27.74 10.43 -7.17
C LEU A 319 -28.58 9.31 -6.53
N GLU A 320 -28.25 8.06 -6.83
CA GLU A 320 -28.90 6.89 -6.25
C GLU A 320 -28.29 6.55 -4.89
N VAL A 321 -29.13 6.30 -3.88
CA VAL A 321 -28.70 5.98 -2.50
C VAL A 321 -28.03 4.61 -2.45
N GLY A 322 -26.88 4.52 -1.79
CA GLY A 322 -26.07 3.30 -1.66
C GLY A 322 -25.27 2.96 -2.92
N GLN A 323 -25.20 3.87 -3.88
CA GLN A 323 -24.44 3.70 -5.11
C GLN A 323 -23.03 4.28 -4.96
N SER A 324 -22.04 3.53 -5.43
CA SER A 324 -20.67 4.01 -5.59
C SER A 324 -20.53 4.74 -6.92
N TYR A 325 -19.88 5.89 -6.89
CA TYR A 325 -19.61 6.72 -8.06
C TYR A 325 -18.12 6.94 -8.23
N ARG A 326 -17.55 6.48 -9.34
CA ARG A 326 -16.15 6.72 -9.74
C ARG A 326 -16.06 8.08 -10.42
N PHE A 327 -15.02 8.85 -10.14
CA PHE A 327 -14.86 10.18 -10.74
C PHE A 327 -13.41 10.68 -10.75
N GLN A 328 -13.17 11.67 -11.59
CA GLN A 328 -11.94 12.47 -11.67
C GLN A 328 -12.27 13.95 -11.90
N TYR A 329 -11.29 14.80 -11.61
CA TYR A 329 -11.30 16.18 -12.11
C TYR A 329 -10.47 16.26 -13.39
N HIS A 330 -11.05 16.83 -14.45
CA HIS A 330 -10.35 17.09 -15.69
C HIS A 330 -10.07 18.59 -15.81
N ILE A 331 -8.82 18.98 -15.95
CA ILE A 331 -8.31 20.34 -15.90
C ILE A 331 -7.95 20.79 -17.30
N MET A 332 -8.60 21.87 -17.76
CA MET A 332 -8.38 22.42 -19.09
C MET A 332 -7.78 23.86 -18.98
N PRO A 333 -6.93 24.29 -19.92
CA PRO A 333 -6.49 23.62 -21.15
C PRO A 333 -5.30 22.66 -20.97
N ASP A 334 -4.85 22.41 -19.74
CA ASP A 334 -3.66 21.59 -19.46
C ASP A 334 -3.87 20.11 -19.84
N ASP A 335 -5.12 19.69 -20.05
CA ASP A 335 -5.55 18.31 -20.35
C ASP A 335 -5.03 17.28 -19.31
N ILE A 336 -5.17 17.63 -18.03
CA ILE A 336 -4.72 16.82 -16.90
C ILE A 336 -5.93 16.26 -16.17
N ARG A 337 -5.94 14.96 -15.92
CA ARG A 337 -6.90 14.30 -15.04
C ARG A 337 -6.27 14.04 -13.67
N VAL A 338 -7.03 14.26 -12.60
CA VAL A 338 -6.59 14.00 -11.24
C VAL A 338 -7.72 13.44 -10.39
N ALA A 339 -7.36 12.56 -9.47
CA ALA A 339 -8.25 12.08 -8.43
C ALA A 339 -8.47 13.15 -7.35
N ASP A 340 -9.46 12.94 -6.49
CA ASP A 340 -9.67 13.77 -5.31
C ASP A 340 -8.74 13.34 -4.17
N ALA A 341 -7.95 14.28 -3.65
CA ALA A 341 -6.98 14.01 -2.60
C ALA A 341 -7.61 13.68 -1.22
N TYR A 342 -8.91 13.92 -1.06
CA TYR A 342 -9.66 13.72 0.18
C TYR A 342 -10.60 12.52 0.13
N ALA A 343 -10.64 11.79 -0.99
CA ALA A 343 -11.46 10.58 -1.11
C ALA A 343 -10.82 9.41 -0.32
N GLU A 344 -11.67 8.64 0.36
CA GLU A 344 -11.25 7.49 1.16
C GLU A 344 -11.10 6.19 0.34
N ILE A 345 -11.48 6.21 -0.92
CA ILE A 345 -11.31 5.08 -1.86
C ILE A 345 -10.70 5.63 -3.14
N GLN A 346 -9.56 5.06 -3.51
CA GLN A 346 -8.85 5.35 -4.74
C GLN A 346 -8.71 4.07 -5.56
N LEU A 347 -9.01 4.11 -6.84
CA LEU A 347 -8.82 2.98 -7.73
C LEU A 347 -7.52 3.15 -8.52
N ASP A 348 -6.77 2.07 -8.62
CA ASP A 348 -5.52 1.97 -9.37
C ASP A 348 -5.63 0.86 -10.42
N LYS A 349 -5.47 1.22 -11.69
CA LYS A 349 -5.55 0.29 -12.83
C LYS A 349 -4.55 -0.87 -12.73
N TRP A 350 -3.37 -0.63 -12.17
CA TRP A 350 -2.24 -1.56 -12.24
C TRP A 350 -2.12 -2.44 -11.01
N ASN A 351 -2.52 -1.92 -9.85
CA ASN A 351 -2.33 -2.55 -8.55
C ASN A 351 -3.60 -3.25 -8.02
N ASP A 352 -4.77 -2.65 -8.18
CA ASP A 352 -6.05 -3.21 -7.71
C ASP A 352 -6.36 -4.62 -8.22
N PRO A 353 -6.09 -4.97 -9.51
CA PRO A 353 -6.36 -6.33 -10.02
C PRO A 353 -5.60 -7.45 -9.31
N TRP A 354 -4.55 -7.12 -8.55
CA TRP A 354 -3.74 -8.07 -7.80
C TRP A 354 -4.14 -8.19 -6.33
N ILE A 355 -5.10 -7.39 -5.85
CA ILE A 355 -5.65 -7.50 -4.50
C ILE A 355 -6.68 -8.62 -4.48
N PRO A 356 -6.53 -9.63 -3.58
CA PRO A 356 -7.47 -10.73 -3.52
C PRO A 356 -8.88 -10.29 -3.09
N GLU A 357 -9.91 -10.87 -3.66
CA GLU A 357 -11.32 -10.71 -3.26
C GLU A 357 -11.56 -10.99 -1.76
N SER A 358 -10.74 -11.87 -1.17
CA SER A 358 -10.79 -12.15 0.28
C SER A 358 -10.23 -11.01 1.13
N THR A 359 -9.43 -10.13 0.57
CA THR A 359 -8.86 -8.96 1.24
C THR A 359 -9.76 -7.74 1.09
N TYR A 360 -10.23 -7.49 -0.13
CA TYR A 360 -11.14 -6.39 -0.42
C TYR A 360 -12.35 -6.90 -1.23
N PRO A 361 -13.42 -7.34 -0.54
CA PRO A 361 -14.61 -7.86 -1.18
C PRO A 361 -15.35 -6.79 -1.99
N ASP A 362 -15.96 -7.21 -3.09
CA ASP A 362 -16.83 -6.35 -3.93
C ASP A 362 -16.16 -5.04 -4.39
N MET A 363 -14.84 -5.05 -4.60
CA MET A 363 -14.12 -3.87 -5.09
C MET A 363 -14.70 -3.44 -6.44
N ILE A 364 -15.13 -2.17 -6.54
CA ILE A 364 -15.59 -1.60 -7.81
C ILE A 364 -14.42 -1.59 -8.81
N PRO A 365 -14.61 -2.06 -10.06
CA PRO A 365 -13.53 -2.12 -11.02
C PRO A 365 -13.10 -0.73 -11.51
N TYR A 366 -11.81 -0.60 -11.83
CA TYR A 366 -11.29 0.59 -12.50
C TYR A 366 -12.00 0.82 -13.84
N PRO A 367 -12.40 2.06 -14.19
CA PRO A 367 -13.18 2.36 -15.41
C PRO A 367 -12.27 2.48 -16.65
N GLU A 368 -11.69 1.36 -17.12
CA GLU A 368 -10.72 1.32 -18.22
C GLU A 368 -11.27 1.89 -19.55
N GLU A 369 -12.59 1.88 -19.73
CA GLU A 369 -13.25 2.42 -20.92
C GLU A 369 -13.26 3.95 -20.99
N PHE A 370 -13.03 4.65 -19.86
CA PHE A 370 -13.11 6.11 -19.77
C PHE A 370 -11.80 6.79 -19.41
N THR A 371 -10.87 6.08 -18.80
CA THR A 371 -9.56 6.61 -18.39
C THR A 371 -8.49 5.55 -18.45
N SER A 372 -7.22 5.94 -18.69
CA SER A 372 -6.19 4.98 -19.04
C SER A 372 -5.27 4.60 -17.87
N SER A 373 -4.83 5.55 -17.03
CA SER A 373 -3.77 5.27 -16.05
C SER A 373 -3.80 6.12 -14.79
N ASP A 374 -4.55 7.20 -14.74
CA ASP A 374 -4.62 8.05 -13.57
C ASP A 374 -5.49 7.42 -12.49
N PRO A 375 -5.19 7.62 -11.19
CA PRO A 375 -6.06 7.17 -10.11
C PRO A 375 -7.46 7.74 -10.25
N VAL A 376 -8.45 6.96 -9.84
CA VAL A 376 -9.86 7.31 -9.87
C VAL A 376 -10.42 7.29 -8.46
N SER A 377 -11.01 8.41 -8.03
CA SER A 377 -11.66 8.51 -6.74
C SER A 377 -13.06 7.91 -6.75
N VAL A 378 -13.48 7.41 -5.60
CA VAL A 378 -14.85 6.89 -5.41
C VAL A 378 -15.50 7.58 -4.22
N PHE A 379 -16.79 7.95 -4.38
CA PHE A 379 -17.65 8.29 -3.26
C PHE A 379 -18.89 7.39 -3.26
N VAL A 380 -19.46 7.17 -2.08
CA VAL A 380 -20.67 6.34 -1.89
C VAL A 380 -21.74 7.20 -1.26
N THR A 381 -22.94 7.23 -1.87
CA THR A 381 -24.07 8.01 -1.36
C THR A 381 -24.91 7.19 -0.37
N GLY A 382 -25.32 7.81 0.73
CA GLY A 382 -26.16 7.15 1.73
C GLY A 382 -25.54 5.88 2.32
N GLU A 383 -24.22 5.87 2.47
CA GLU A 383 -23.50 4.79 3.14
C GLU A 383 -23.85 4.77 4.63
N ASP A 384 -24.06 3.59 5.19
CA ASP A 384 -24.24 3.43 6.62
C ASP A 384 -22.93 3.74 7.36
N GLU A 385 -23.01 4.58 8.39
CA GLU A 385 -21.84 4.88 9.23
C GLU A 385 -21.43 3.62 10.01
N TYR A 386 -20.09 3.42 10.15
CA TYR A 386 -19.55 2.38 11.01
C TYR A 386 -20.06 2.53 12.46
N VAL A 387 -20.54 1.46 13.06
CA VAL A 387 -21.11 1.49 14.42
C VAL A 387 -20.06 1.05 15.44
N TRP A 388 -19.43 2.02 16.08
CA TRP A 388 -18.45 1.80 17.14
C TRP A 388 -19.08 1.12 18.37
N THR A 389 -18.40 0.11 18.92
CA THR A 389 -18.89 -0.67 20.06
C THR A 389 -18.38 -0.17 21.40
N ASP A 390 -17.15 0.33 21.48
CA ASP A 390 -16.57 0.93 22.69
C ASP A 390 -16.38 2.44 22.57
N MET A 391 -17.33 3.19 23.13
CA MET A 391 -17.30 4.67 23.19
C MET A 391 -16.71 5.19 24.51
N SER A 392 -16.22 4.32 25.39
CA SER A 392 -15.70 4.65 26.72
C SER A 392 -14.23 4.32 26.93
N PHE A 393 -13.49 4.16 25.82
CA PHE A 393 -12.07 3.89 25.89
C PHE A 393 -11.30 5.05 26.53
N ASP A 394 -10.52 4.72 27.57
CA ASP A 394 -9.60 5.64 28.23
C ASP A 394 -8.18 5.33 27.78
N ARG A 395 -7.56 6.26 27.08
CA ARG A 395 -6.17 6.10 26.57
C ARG A 395 -5.18 5.86 27.71
N PRO A 396 -4.24 4.90 27.57
CA PRO A 396 -3.12 4.74 28.49
C PRO A 396 -2.28 6.03 28.61
N GLN A 397 -1.64 6.22 29.76
CA GLN A 397 -0.77 7.39 29.98
C GLN A 397 0.45 7.32 29.07
N GLN A 398 0.74 8.41 28.34
CA GLN A 398 1.84 8.47 27.36
C GLN A 398 3.21 8.15 27.99
N GLU A 399 3.44 8.54 29.23
CA GLU A 399 4.70 8.33 29.96
C GLU A 399 4.97 6.85 30.30
N ASN A 400 3.96 5.99 30.16
CA ASN A 400 4.06 4.57 30.54
C ASN A 400 3.69 3.61 29.40
N LEU A 401 3.58 4.10 28.16
CA LEU A 401 3.23 3.26 27.02
C LEU A 401 4.21 2.11 26.79
N VAL A 402 3.67 0.98 26.39
CA VAL A 402 4.36 -0.10 25.70
C VAL A 402 3.74 -0.20 24.30
N ILE A 403 4.48 0.25 23.31
CA ILE A 403 4.06 0.37 21.92
C ILE A 403 4.56 -0.85 21.16
N TYR A 404 3.69 -1.53 20.43
CA TYR A 404 4.04 -2.66 19.57
C TYR A 404 3.89 -2.25 18.12
N GLU A 405 5.01 -2.04 17.43
CA GLU A 405 5.06 -1.64 16.03
C GLU A 405 4.76 -2.84 15.12
N ILE A 406 3.85 -2.65 14.17
CA ILE A 406 3.38 -3.68 13.25
C ILE A 406 3.47 -3.19 11.80
N LEU A 407 4.18 -3.94 10.97
CA LEU A 407 4.04 -3.89 9.53
C LEU A 407 2.97 -4.91 9.12
N VAL A 408 1.79 -4.45 8.70
CA VAL A 408 0.66 -5.32 8.33
C VAL A 408 1.06 -6.39 7.32
N ARG A 409 1.89 -6.01 6.34
CA ARG A 409 2.43 -6.89 5.30
C ARG A 409 3.19 -8.11 5.85
N ASP A 410 3.99 -7.91 6.89
CA ASP A 410 4.92 -8.92 7.41
C ASP A 410 4.46 -9.55 8.74
N PHE A 411 3.26 -9.17 9.23
CA PHE A 411 2.70 -9.70 10.47
C PHE A 411 2.01 -11.05 10.26
N SER A 412 1.37 -11.25 9.11
CA SER A 412 0.69 -12.49 8.77
C SER A 412 0.83 -12.83 7.28
N GLU A 413 0.66 -14.11 6.93
CA GLU A 413 0.65 -14.56 5.54
C GLU A 413 -0.51 -13.94 4.72
N GLN A 414 -1.62 -13.57 5.38
CA GLN A 414 -2.78 -12.97 4.74
C GLN A 414 -2.63 -11.45 4.55
N ARG A 415 -1.72 -10.80 5.28
CA ARG A 415 -1.37 -9.39 5.15
C ARG A 415 -2.58 -8.45 5.33
N THR A 416 -3.46 -8.70 6.33
CA THR A 416 -4.71 -7.94 6.49
C THR A 416 -4.89 -7.40 7.90
N TYR A 417 -5.68 -6.30 8.03
CA TYR A 417 -6.14 -5.77 9.33
C TYR A 417 -6.85 -6.84 10.17
N LYS A 418 -7.65 -7.67 9.51
CA LYS A 418 -8.38 -8.75 10.17
C LYS A 418 -7.47 -9.76 10.88
N MET A 419 -6.30 -10.03 10.32
CA MET A 419 -5.34 -10.95 10.96
C MET A 419 -4.69 -10.34 12.20
N ILE A 420 -4.52 -9.02 12.24
CA ILE A 420 -4.07 -8.34 13.46
C ILE A 420 -5.18 -8.40 14.50
N GLU A 421 -6.43 -8.10 14.12
CA GLU A 421 -7.61 -8.20 15.00
C GLU A 421 -7.74 -9.62 15.60
N ASP A 422 -7.61 -10.66 14.77
CA ASP A 422 -7.66 -12.07 15.22
C ASP A 422 -6.48 -12.44 16.15
N SER A 423 -5.41 -11.64 16.18
CA SER A 423 -4.21 -11.84 17.02
C SER A 423 -4.21 -10.97 18.27
N LEU A 424 -5.25 -10.19 18.54
CA LEU A 424 -5.28 -9.25 19.66
C LEU A 424 -5.18 -9.94 21.03
N ASP A 425 -5.66 -11.17 21.18
CA ASP A 425 -5.48 -11.92 22.43
C ASP A 425 -3.99 -12.18 22.74
N TYR A 426 -3.16 -12.41 21.71
CA TYR A 426 -1.71 -12.54 21.85
C TYR A 426 -1.08 -11.20 22.27
N ILE A 427 -1.49 -10.10 21.65
CA ILE A 427 -0.98 -8.73 21.90
C ILE A 427 -1.41 -8.27 23.30
N GLU A 428 -2.66 -8.52 23.71
CA GLU A 428 -3.18 -8.20 25.04
C GLU A 428 -2.42 -8.97 26.12
N ASN A 429 -2.23 -10.29 25.95
CA ASN A 429 -1.48 -11.12 26.89
C ASN A 429 -0.01 -10.73 26.98
N LEU A 430 0.58 -10.20 25.92
CA LEU A 430 1.93 -9.63 25.94
C LEU A 430 2.04 -8.39 26.86
N GLY A 431 0.92 -7.78 27.21
CA GLY A 431 0.86 -6.59 28.07
C GLY A 431 1.12 -5.28 27.34
N VAL A 432 0.93 -5.26 26.04
CA VAL A 432 1.05 -4.05 25.19
C VAL A 432 -0.09 -3.09 25.52
N SER A 433 0.19 -1.78 25.51
CA SER A 433 -0.78 -0.73 25.79
C SER A 433 -1.14 0.09 24.53
N ALA A 434 -0.33 0.00 23.45
CA ALA A 434 -0.62 0.60 22.17
C ALA A 434 -0.05 -0.26 21.04
N ILE A 435 -0.75 -0.35 19.90
CA ILE A 435 -0.17 -0.78 18.64
C ILE A 435 0.18 0.45 17.80
N GLU A 436 1.32 0.37 17.11
CA GLU A 436 1.72 1.36 16.09
C GLU A 436 1.70 0.67 14.74
N LEU A 437 0.83 1.13 13.85
CA LEU A 437 0.77 0.62 12.48
C LEU A 437 1.74 1.42 11.62
N MET A 438 2.74 0.76 11.03
CA MET A 438 3.53 1.35 9.96
C MET A 438 2.60 1.88 8.88
N PRO A 439 3.03 2.82 8.00
CA PRO A 439 2.08 3.60 7.20
C PRO A 439 1.05 2.75 6.47
N VAL A 440 -0.23 3.00 6.74
CA VAL A 440 -1.40 2.31 6.17
C VAL A 440 -2.21 3.19 5.23
N MET A 441 -1.79 4.43 5.02
CA MET A 441 -2.38 5.30 4.01
C MET A 441 -2.00 4.79 2.62
N GLU A 442 -2.90 4.95 1.65
CA GLU A 442 -2.68 4.47 0.28
C GLU A 442 -1.31 4.87 -0.26
N PHE A 443 -0.50 3.89 -0.62
CA PHE A 443 0.85 4.05 -1.13
C PHE A 443 0.97 3.52 -2.57
N ASN A 444 2.04 3.83 -3.25
CA ASN A 444 2.28 3.38 -4.62
C ASN A 444 2.70 1.90 -4.64
N GLY A 445 1.88 1.04 -5.28
CA GLY A 445 2.11 -0.40 -5.39
C GLY A 445 1.47 -1.20 -4.24
N ASN A 446 1.53 -2.56 -4.33
CA ASN A 446 0.94 -3.47 -3.34
C ASN A 446 1.94 -4.12 -2.39
N ASP A 447 3.22 -3.79 -2.49
CA ASP A 447 4.28 -4.36 -1.66
C ASP A 447 5.26 -3.26 -1.22
N SER A 448 4.97 -2.64 -0.08
CA SER A 448 5.73 -1.53 0.47
C SER A 448 5.78 -1.58 2.00
N TRP A 449 6.67 -0.79 2.59
CA TRP A 449 6.61 -0.40 4.00
C TRP A 449 5.58 0.72 4.24
N GLY A 450 5.08 1.38 3.17
CA GLY A 450 4.11 2.46 3.22
C GLY A 450 4.71 3.87 3.15
N TYR A 451 6.04 4.05 3.22
CA TYR A 451 6.70 5.37 3.20
C TYR A 451 6.70 6.05 1.82
N ASN A 452 6.07 5.47 0.82
CA ASN A 452 5.80 6.07 -0.48
C ASN A 452 4.32 6.43 -0.63
N THR A 453 3.78 7.11 0.36
CA THR A 453 2.37 7.53 0.47
C THR A 453 1.95 8.43 -0.69
N THR A 454 0.76 8.19 -1.24
CA THR A 454 0.15 8.94 -2.35
C THR A 454 -1.15 9.63 -1.95
N PHE A 455 -2.05 8.95 -1.21
CA PHE A 455 -3.33 9.49 -0.74
C PHE A 455 -3.47 9.35 0.77
N TYR A 456 -3.61 10.47 1.44
CA TYR A 456 -3.54 10.60 2.90
C TYR A 456 -4.86 10.37 3.64
N PHE A 457 -5.97 10.29 2.91
CA PHE A 457 -7.32 10.08 3.44
C PHE A 457 -7.84 8.66 3.21
N ALA A 458 -7.18 7.91 2.37
CA ALA A 458 -7.55 6.53 2.03
C ALA A 458 -6.67 5.53 2.80
N PRO A 459 -7.23 4.57 3.53
CA PRO A 459 -6.47 3.39 3.94
C PRO A 459 -6.16 2.53 2.72
N ASP A 460 -4.96 1.93 2.71
CA ASP A 460 -4.52 1.10 1.58
C ASP A 460 -5.34 -0.19 1.47
N LYS A 461 -5.89 -0.41 0.29
CA LYS A 461 -6.76 -1.54 -0.03
C LYS A 461 -6.09 -2.91 0.09
N VAL A 462 -4.75 -2.95 -0.03
CA VAL A 462 -3.97 -4.20 0.08
C VAL A 462 -4.09 -4.84 1.46
N TYR A 463 -4.47 -4.07 2.47
CA TYR A 463 -4.63 -4.53 3.86
C TYR A 463 -6.08 -4.81 4.28
N GLY A 464 -7.05 -4.39 3.48
CA GLY A 464 -8.48 -4.57 3.76
C GLY A 464 -9.32 -3.33 3.48
N THR A 465 -10.58 -3.40 3.85
CA THR A 465 -11.54 -2.30 3.69
C THR A 465 -11.36 -1.24 4.79
N ARG A 466 -11.98 -0.08 4.59
CA ARG A 466 -12.09 0.98 5.61
C ARG A 466 -12.70 0.45 6.91
N ASP A 467 -13.71 -0.40 6.80
CA ASP A 467 -14.40 -0.97 7.96
C ASP A 467 -13.57 -2.03 8.67
N ASP A 468 -12.70 -2.77 7.96
CA ASP A 468 -11.75 -3.69 8.58
C ASP A 468 -10.75 -2.94 9.48
N LEU A 469 -10.26 -1.77 9.03
CA LEU A 469 -9.39 -0.93 9.86
C LEU A 469 -10.14 -0.36 11.07
N LYS A 470 -11.39 0.13 10.88
CA LYS A 470 -12.24 0.61 12.00
C LYS A 470 -12.53 -0.53 12.98
N SER A 471 -12.79 -1.75 12.49
CA SER A 471 -13.01 -2.94 13.33
C SER A 471 -11.78 -3.28 14.16
N LEU A 472 -10.59 -3.20 13.57
CA LEU A 472 -9.33 -3.39 14.31
C LEU A 472 -9.17 -2.35 15.42
N VAL A 473 -9.42 -1.07 15.14
CA VAL A 473 -9.33 0.01 16.15
C VAL A 473 -10.33 -0.23 17.27
N ASP A 474 -11.60 -0.51 16.95
CA ASP A 474 -12.67 -0.78 17.90
C ASP A 474 -12.32 -1.99 18.80
N ALA A 475 -11.83 -3.08 18.22
CA ALA A 475 -11.39 -4.27 18.95
C ALA A 475 -10.15 -4.03 19.83
N CYS A 476 -9.25 -3.12 19.46
CA CYS A 476 -8.13 -2.67 20.29
C CYS A 476 -8.66 -1.88 21.50
N HIS A 477 -9.57 -0.93 21.29
CA HIS A 477 -10.18 -0.13 22.34
C HIS A 477 -10.96 -0.97 23.36
N GLU A 478 -11.68 -1.99 22.91
CA GLU A 478 -12.35 -2.96 23.82
C GLU A 478 -11.38 -3.65 24.79
N ARG A 479 -10.09 -3.77 24.39
CA ARG A 479 -9.02 -4.38 25.21
C ARG A 479 -8.17 -3.37 25.97
N GLY A 480 -8.48 -2.07 25.85
CA GLY A 480 -7.68 -1.01 26.46
C GLY A 480 -6.33 -0.77 25.76
N ILE A 481 -6.25 -1.08 24.47
CA ILE A 481 -5.07 -0.89 23.61
C ILE A 481 -5.32 0.30 22.68
N ALA A 482 -4.44 1.29 22.72
CA ALA A 482 -4.48 2.44 21.82
C ALA A 482 -3.96 2.08 20.42
N VAL A 483 -4.37 2.85 19.40
CA VAL A 483 -3.88 2.68 18.04
C VAL A 483 -3.18 3.95 17.57
N ILE A 484 -1.93 3.80 17.14
CA ILE A 484 -1.07 4.86 16.64
C ILE A 484 -0.82 4.62 15.15
N LEU A 485 -0.91 5.67 14.32
CA LEU A 485 -0.54 5.60 12.90
C LEU A 485 0.80 6.27 12.64
N ASP A 486 1.60 5.64 11.81
CA ASP A 486 2.81 6.24 11.25
C ASP A 486 2.45 7.15 10.07
N LEU A 487 2.89 8.43 10.15
CA LEU A 487 2.56 9.50 9.21
C LEU A 487 3.79 9.97 8.42
N VAL A 488 3.66 10.00 7.10
CA VAL A 488 4.72 10.44 6.18
C VAL A 488 4.40 11.81 5.61
N PHE A 489 4.86 12.90 6.26
CA PHE A 489 4.67 14.28 5.79
C PHE A 489 5.98 15.01 5.47
N ASN A 490 7.12 14.35 5.49
CA ASN A 490 8.35 14.85 4.91
C ASN A 490 8.24 14.93 3.38
N HIS A 491 7.69 13.89 2.76
CA HIS A 491 7.57 13.74 1.31
C HIS A 491 6.26 13.01 0.93
N SER A 492 5.98 12.97 -0.37
CA SER A 492 4.92 12.13 -0.96
C SER A 492 5.40 11.58 -2.29
N ASP A 493 4.89 10.41 -2.69
CA ASP A 493 5.17 9.81 -3.99
C ASP A 493 4.09 10.16 -5.02
N GLN A 494 4.33 9.86 -6.29
CA GLN A 494 3.29 9.86 -7.32
C GLN A 494 2.51 8.52 -7.27
N PRO A 495 1.22 8.57 -7.64
CA PRO A 495 0.47 9.64 -8.30
C PRO A 495 -0.32 10.57 -7.35
N ASN A 496 0.33 11.29 -6.44
CA ASN A 496 -0.36 12.26 -5.60
C ASN A 496 -1.03 13.34 -6.47
N PRO A 497 -2.36 13.62 -6.28
CA PRO A 497 -3.12 14.55 -7.12
C PRO A 497 -2.56 15.98 -7.13
N PHE A 498 -2.01 16.47 -6.02
CA PHE A 498 -1.43 17.81 -5.93
C PHE A 498 -0.11 17.94 -6.70
N ILE A 499 0.63 16.85 -6.85
CA ILE A 499 1.82 16.81 -7.69
C ILE A 499 1.39 16.79 -9.15
N THR A 500 0.49 15.88 -9.53
CA THR A 500 0.00 15.72 -10.90
C THR A 500 -0.66 17.00 -11.41
N MET A 501 -1.49 17.66 -10.60
CA MET A 501 -2.19 18.90 -10.95
C MET A 501 -1.22 20.06 -11.31
N TYR A 502 -0.03 20.11 -10.71
CA TYR A 502 0.97 21.16 -10.90
C TYR A 502 2.32 20.56 -11.31
N TRP A 503 2.29 19.75 -12.36
CA TRP A 503 3.46 19.18 -13.00
C TRP A 503 3.92 20.04 -14.17
N ASP A 504 5.22 20.25 -14.34
CA ASP A 504 5.80 21.06 -15.39
C ASP A 504 7.13 20.44 -15.85
N ASP A 505 7.16 19.87 -17.05
CA ASP A 505 8.37 19.34 -17.72
C ASP A 505 9.30 18.54 -16.77
N TRP A 506 8.77 17.48 -16.13
CA TRP A 506 9.47 16.54 -15.23
C TRP A 506 9.81 17.06 -13.82
N VAL A 507 9.26 18.19 -13.42
CA VAL A 507 9.43 18.76 -12.08
C VAL A 507 8.10 19.29 -11.53
N VAL A 508 8.02 19.47 -10.22
CA VAL A 508 6.91 20.18 -9.59
C VAL A 508 6.91 21.63 -10.06
N SER A 509 5.77 22.13 -10.52
CA SER A 509 5.64 23.52 -10.98
C SER A 509 5.96 24.53 -9.85
N PRO A 510 6.63 25.65 -10.16
CA PRO A 510 6.82 26.74 -9.20
C PRO A 510 5.51 27.35 -8.66
N THR A 511 4.38 27.08 -9.29
CA THR A 511 3.06 27.52 -8.84
C THR A 511 2.34 26.51 -7.96
N ASN A 512 2.95 25.34 -7.70
CA ASN A 512 2.36 24.34 -6.82
C ASN A 512 2.17 24.88 -5.41
N PRO A 513 0.95 24.87 -4.85
CA PRO A 513 0.68 25.41 -3.51
C PRO A 513 1.16 24.54 -2.37
N TRP A 514 1.47 23.26 -2.59
CA TRP A 514 1.75 22.28 -1.54
C TRP A 514 3.20 21.79 -1.50
N PHE A 515 3.86 21.68 -2.65
CA PHE A 515 5.18 21.07 -2.76
C PHE A 515 6.26 22.07 -3.11
N ASN A 516 7.47 21.81 -2.64
CA ASN A 516 8.66 22.53 -3.06
C ASN A 516 9.12 22.04 -4.45
N VAL A 517 9.60 22.93 -5.30
CA VAL A 517 10.22 22.57 -6.60
C VAL A 517 11.50 21.75 -6.35
N GLU A 518 12.28 22.18 -5.36
CA GLU A 518 13.46 21.50 -4.86
C GLU A 518 13.38 21.54 -3.33
N ALA A 519 13.65 20.40 -2.68
CA ALA A 519 13.69 20.35 -1.22
C ALA A 519 14.73 21.36 -0.67
N PRO A 520 14.42 22.11 0.39
CA PRO A 520 15.36 23.05 1.00
C PRO A 520 16.51 22.34 1.75
N HIS A 521 16.47 21.03 1.90
CA HIS A 521 17.43 20.19 2.63
C HIS A 521 17.98 19.04 1.76
N SER A 522 19.07 18.43 2.21
CA SER A 522 19.73 17.32 1.46
C SER A 522 19.10 15.95 1.69
N MET A 523 18.17 15.82 2.61
CA MET A 523 17.50 14.58 3.00
C MET A 523 16.14 14.48 2.32
N ASN A 524 16.18 14.34 0.99
CA ASN A 524 15.01 14.35 0.13
C ASN A 524 14.79 12.95 -0.46
N TRP A 525 13.58 12.45 -0.30
CA TRP A 525 13.03 11.31 -1.02
C TRP A 525 11.78 11.80 -1.75
N PHE A 526 11.48 11.30 -2.92
CA PHE A 526 10.29 11.65 -3.69
C PHE A 526 10.06 13.18 -3.80
N TYR A 527 8.87 13.69 -3.43
CA TYR A 527 8.47 15.09 -3.57
C TYR A 527 8.25 15.72 -2.19
N ASP A 528 8.94 16.82 -1.93
CA ASP A 528 9.06 17.46 -0.63
C ASP A 528 7.87 18.41 -0.36
N TRP A 529 7.18 18.21 0.78
CA TRP A 529 6.09 19.08 1.21
C TRP A 529 6.57 20.46 1.63
N ASN A 530 5.91 21.52 1.14
CA ASN A 530 6.18 22.89 1.56
C ASN A 530 5.34 23.29 2.77
N HIS A 531 5.82 23.02 3.97
CA HIS A 531 5.13 23.31 5.23
C HIS A 531 5.03 24.83 5.56
N ASN A 532 5.60 25.70 4.75
CA ASN A 532 5.41 27.15 4.89
C ASN A 532 4.08 27.63 4.29
N THR A 533 3.43 26.84 3.43
CA THR A 533 2.18 27.24 2.77
C THR A 533 0.96 26.91 3.61
N ASN A 534 -0.07 27.77 3.52
CA ASN A 534 -1.35 27.49 4.16
C ASN A 534 -2.07 26.28 3.54
N ALA A 535 -1.82 25.98 2.27
CA ALA A 535 -2.40 24.86 1.57
C ALA A 535 -1.93 23.54 2.22
N THR A 536 -0.63 23.34 2.37
CA THR A 536 -0.04 22.17 3.06
C THR A 536 -0.52 22.09 4.50
N LYS A 537 -0.42 23.18 5.27
CA LYS A 537 -0.84 23.21 6.67
C LYS A 537 -2.31 22.84 6.87
N SER A 538 -3.18 23.34 5.99
CA SER A 538 -4.61 22.98 6.02
C SER A 538 -4.84 21.52 5.67
N PHE A 539 -4.11 20.98 4.70
CA PHE A 539 -4.21 19.58 4.31
C PHE A 539 -3.76 18.65 5.43
N VAL A 540 -2.58 18.90 6.01
CA VAL A 540 -2.06 18.14 7.16
C VAL A 540 -3.06 18.15 8.33
N LYS A 541 -3.54 19.33 8.74
CA LYS A 541 -4.51 19.43 9.85
C LYS A 541 -5.79 18.63 9.56
N ARG A 542 -6.30 18.68 8.34
CA ARG A 542 -7.48 17.90 7.95
C ARG A 542 -7.21 16.40 7.92
N THR A 543 -6.00 16.00 7.56
CA THR A 543 -5.60 14.58 7.63
C THR A 543 -5.61 14.10 9.09
N LEU A 544 -5.04 14.89 10.01
CA LEU A 544 -5.06 14.56 11.43
C LEU A 544 -6.49 14.47 11.97
N ASP A 545 -7.35 15.45 11.62
CA ASP A 545 -8.77 15.45 11.99
C ASP A 545 -9.51 14.23 11.45
N HIS A 546 -9.24 13.85 10.20
CA HIS A 546 -9.85 12.70 9.56
C HIS A 546 -9.55 11.38 10.31
N TRP A 547 -8.29 11.12 10.60
CA TRP A 547 -7.90 9.88 11.28
C TRP A 547 -8.35 9.85 12.74
N THR A 548 -8.30 10.97 13.46
CA THR A 548 -8.77 11.03 14.86
C THR A 548 -10.30 10.95 14.98
N GLN A 549 -11.05 11.59 14.07
CA GLN A 549 -12.51 11.70 14.20
C GLN A 549 -13.27 10.55 13.53
N ASN A 550 -12.78 10.08 12.35
CA ASN A 550 -13.48 9.07 11.56
C ASN A 550 -12.97 7.65 11.82
N TYR A 551 -11.72 7.50 12.28
CA TYR A 551 -11.09 6.20 12.56
C TYR A 551 -10.74 6.02 14.04
N HIS A 552 -11.01 7.01 14.89
CA HIS A 552 -10.72 7.01 16.32
C HIS A 552 -9.26 6.70 16.67
N ILE A 553 -8.32 7.13 15.83
CA ILE A 553 -6.89 6.94 16.06
C ILE A 553 -6.43 7.76 17.26
N ASP A 554 -5.62 7.15 18.15
CA ASP A 554 -5.21 7.69 19.42
C ASP A 554 -3.92 8.49 19.37
N GLY A 555 -3.15 8.37 18.30
CA GLY A 555 -1.89 9.09 18.17
C GLY A 555 -1.23 8.89 16.81
N PHE A 556 -0.15 9.64 16.64
CA PHE A 556 0.64 9.64 15.41
C PHE A 556 2.12 9.54 15.72
N ARG A 557 2.81 8.62 15.04
CA ARG A 557 4.26 8.66 14.87
C ARG A 557 4.56 9.40 13.58
N TRP A 558 5.33 10.45 13.64
CA TRP A 558 5.70 11.26 12.49
C TRP A 558 7.03 10.81 11.94
N ASP A 559 6.99 10.28 10.73
CA ASP A 559 8.18 9.88 10.00
C ASP A 559 9.07 11.08 9.72
N PHE A 560 10.34 10.94 10.03
CA PHE A 560 11.43 11.83 9.63
C PHE A 560 11.12 13.33 9.74
N THR A 561 10.62 13.79 10.90
CA THR A 561 10.28 15.20 11.14
C THR A 561 11.46 16.18 10.99
N GLN A 562 12.69 15.65 10.97
CA GLN A 562 13.87 16.42 10.58
C GLN A 562 13.70 17.07 9.20
N GLY A 563 13.01 16.39 8.26
CA GLY A 563 12.73 16.84 6.92
C GLY A 563 11.64 17.92 6.80
N LEU A 564 10.91 18.24 7.87
CA LEU A 564 9.94 19.35 7.85
C LEU A 564 10.62 20.72 7.82
N VAL A 565 11.95 20.77 7.87
CA VAL A 565 12.72 22.01 7.79
C VAL A 565 12.53 22.70 6.44
N GLN A 566 12.14 23.99 6.47
CA GLN A 566 11.93 24.82 5.26
C GLN A 566 13.03 25.88 5.07
N THR A 567 14.10 25.79 5.85
CA THR A 567 15.27 26.67 5.76
C THR A 567 16.25 26.12 4.73
N GLN A 568 16.66 26.92 3.75
CA GLN A 568 17.61 26.50 2.70
C GLN A 568 18.92 26.01 3.29
N GLY A 569 19.30 24.76 2.96
CA GLY A 569 20.47 24.07 3.52
C GLY A 569 20.24 23.59 4.96
N GLY A 570 18.97 23.50 5.38
CA GLY A 570 18.57 22.94 6.68
C GLY A 570 18.95 21.48 6.83
N GLY A 571 18.91 20.99 8.07
CA GLY A 571 19.26 19.63 8.44
C GLY A 571 19.01 19.40 9.93
N SER A 572 19.84 18.60 10.59
CA SER A 572 19.72 18.27 12.03
C SER A 572 20.07 19.40 13.00
N SER A 573 20.58 20.56 12.52
CA SER A 573 20.85 21.71 13.37
C SER A 573 19.54 22.36 13.84
N TYR A 574 19.61 23.08 14.98
CA TYR A 574 18.46 23.82 15.53
C TYR A 574 17.78 24.70 14.51
N ASP A 575 16.46 24.52 14.33
CA ASP A 575 15.63 25.30 13.41
C ASP A 575 14.30 25.71 14.04
N ALA A 576 14.17 27.00 14.38
CA ALA A 576 12.95 27.55 14.98
C ALA A 576 11.74 27.53 14.05
N GLY A 577 11.95 27.45 12.72
CA GLY A 577 10.85 27.32 11.74
C GLY A 577 10.24 25.95 11.77
N ARG A 578 11.06 24.89 11.83
CA ARG A 578 10.61 23.52 11.98
C ARG A 578 9.88 23.29 13.29
N ILE A 579 10.44 23.81 14.40
CA ILE A 579 9.76 23.78 15.71
C ILE A 579 8.36 24.37 15.60
N ALA A 580 8.23 25.59 15.06
CA ALA A 580 6.94 26.26 14.94
C ALA A 580 5.94 25.49 14.03
N ILE A 581 6.41 24.75 13.03
CA ILE A 581 5.58 23.88 12.19
C ILE A 581 5.05 22.69 13.01
N ILE A 582 5.93 22.02 13.75
CA ILE A 582 5.57 20.87 14.60
C ILE A 582 4.61 21.31 15.71
N GLU A 583 4.92 22.40 16.41
CA GLU A 583 4.04 22.99 17.42
C GLU A 583 2.65 23.34 16.86
N GLU A 584 2.59 23.92 15.66
CA GLU A 584 1.31 24.26 15.01
C GLU A 584 0.44 23.02 14.74
N TYR A 585 1.03 21.90 14.39
CA TYR A 585 0.29 20.66 14.20
C TYR A 585 -0.11 19.99 15.51
N GLY A 586 0.78 19.96 16.50
CA GLY A 586 0.48 19.46 17.84
C GLY A 586 -0.63 20.28 18.52
N GLU A 587 -0.50 21.62 18.53
CA GLU A 587 -1.52 22.52 19.08
C GLU A 587 -2.89 22.33 18.41
N HIS A 588 -2.91 22.10 17.08
CA HIS A 588 -4.15 21.84 16.36
C HIS A 588 -4.87 20.60 16.88
N VAL A 589 -4.16 19.48 16.99
CA VAL A 589 -4.72 18.21 17.48
C VAL A 589 -5.14 18.34 18.94
N TRP A 590 -4.26 18.82 19.82
CA TRP A 590 -4.51 18.96 21.26
C TRP A 590 -5.60 19.98 21.60
N SER A 591 -5.86 20.94 20.70
CA SER A 591 -7.00 21.85 20.87
C SER A 591 -8.36 21.15 20.75
N GLN A 592 -8.41 19.97 20.12
CA GLN A 592 -9.59 19.16 19.92
C GLN A 592 -9.63 18.01 20.94
N ASP A 593 -8.51 17.34 21.14
CA ASP A 593 -8.31 16.24 22.08
C ASP A 593 -6.88 16.25 22.61
N GLU A 594 -6.71 16.74 23.85
CA GLU A 594 -5.39 16.88 24.49
C GLU A 594 -4.70 15.55 24.79
N GLY A 595 -5.41 14.42 24.69
CA GLY A 595 -4.90 13.07 24.95
C GLY A 595 -4.29 12.37 23.73
N VAL A 596 -4.31 12.98 22.53
CA VAL A 596 -3.74 12.37 21.34
C VAL A 596 -2.21 12.36 21.39
N TYR A 597 -1.62 11.18 21.19
CA TYR A 597 -0.17 11.02 21.22
C TYR A 597 0.49 11.61 19.99
N MET A 598 1.58 12.37 20.21
CA MET A 598 2.41 12.93 19.14
C MET A 598 3.84 12.47 19.33
N ILE A 599 4.25 11.48 18.56
CA ILE A 599 5.57 10.85 18.58
C ILE A 599 6.37 11.32 17.37
N LEU A 600 7.58 11.80 17.59
CA LEU A 600 8.43 12.37 16.53
C LEU A 600 9.68 11.53 16.31
N GLU A 601 9.88 11.08 15.09
CA GLU A 601 11.20 10.66 14.63
C GLU A 601 11.98 11.90 14.22
N HIS A 602 12.76 12.45 15.16
CA HIS A 602 13.29 13.81 15.02
C HIS A 602 14.80 13.88 14.80
N TRP A 603 15.60 13.33 15.69
CA TRP A 603 17.08 13.25 15.66
C TRP A 603 17.78 14.57 15.28
N CYS A 604 17.36 15.64 15.91
CA CYS A 604 17.84 16.98 15.64
C CYS A 604 18.74 17.53 16.77
N ASP A 605 18.95 18.83 16.80
CA ASP A 605 19.69 19.51 17.87
C ASP A 605 19.06 19.25 19.24
N TYR A 606 19.90 18.93 20.20
CA TYR A 606 19.49 18.61 21.58
C TYR A 606 18.55 19.64 22.21
N ASN A 607 18.77 20.95 21.97
CA ASN A 607 17.92 21.98 22.57
C ASN A 607 16.53 22.01 21.89
N GLU A 608 16.44 21.60 20.63
CA GLU A 608 15.20 21.47 19.89
C GLU A 608 14.38 20.30 20.42
N GLU A 609 15.01 19.12 20.53
CA GLU A 609 14.38 17.93 21.11
C GLU A 609 13.91 18.17 22.55
N GLN A 610 14.75 18.80 23.37
CA GLN A 610 14.41 19.16 24.75
C GLN A 610 13.19 20.10 24.82
N LEU A 611 13.11 21.07 23.92
CA LEU A 611 11.98 22.00 23.86
C LEU A 611 10.69 21.24 23.53
N LEU A 612 10.67 20.49 22.43
CA LEU A 612 9.50 19.73 21.98
C LEU A 612 9.05 18.70 23.02
N ALA A 613 10.00 17.95 23.62
CA ALA A 613 9.67 16.99 24.68
C ALA A 613 9.01 17.66 25.90
N ASN A 614 9.47 18.86 26.27
CA ASN A 614 8.93 19.60 27.40
C ASN A 614 7.59 20.29 27.11
N GLU A 615 7.17 20.33 25.84
CA GLU A 615 5.85 20.80 25.40
C GLU A 615 4.84 19.68 25.24
N GLY A 616 5.23 18.41 25.38
CA GLY A 616 4.32 17.25 25.39
C GLY A 616 4.54 16.27 24.25
N PHE A 617 5.44 16.57 23.29
CA PHE A 617 5.80 15.61 22.25
C PHE A 617 6.67 14.47 22.81
N MET A 618 6.45 13.26 22.33
CA MET A 618 7.34 12.12 22.59
C MET A 618 8.38 12.04 21.47
N LEU A 619 9.64 11.78 21.83
CA LEU A 619 10.76 11.73 20.88
C LEU A 619 11.30 10.30 20.76
N TRP A 620 11.44 9.80 19.54
CA TRP A 620 12.16 8.56 19.29
C TRP A 620 13.63 8.71 19.71
N ALA A 621 14.05 7.85 20.62
CA ALA A 621 15.44 7.76 21.08
C ALA A 621 16.04 6.43 20.61
N ASN A 622 16.87 6.48 19.55
CA ASN A 622 17.52 5.29 19.01
C ASN A 622 18.55 4.74 20.01
N THR A 623 18.16 3.69 20.71
CA THR A 623 18.99 3.00 21.71
C THR A 623 19.47 1.62 21.23
N HIS A 624 19.14 1.26 19.99
CA HIS A 624 19.46 -0.05 19.41
C HIS A 624 20.95 -0.43 19.56
N HIS A 625 21.88 0.45 19.14
CA HIS A 625 23.30 0.15 19.18
C HIS A 625 23.76 -0.22 20.60
N ASP A 626 23.36 0.56 21.60
CA ASP A 626 23.81 0.36 22.99
C ASP A 626 23.24 -0.95 23.58
N TYR A 627 21.97 -1.28 23.29
CA TYR A 627 21.34 -2.53 23.72
C TYR A 627 21.89 -3.73 22.94
N SER A 628 22.15 -3.60 21.66
CA SER A 628 22.74 -4.65 20.81
C SER A 628 24.15 -5.02 21.29
N GLU A 629 25.02 -4.04 21.53
CA GLU A 629 26.36 -4.27 22.08
C GLU A 629 26.29 -4.94 23.48
N ALA A 630 25.36 -4.50 24.35
CA ALA A 630 25.14 -5.10 25.64
C ALA A 630 24.65 -6.55 25.51
N ALA A 631 23.68 -6.84 24.63
CA ALA A 631 23.20 -8.19 24.38
C ALA A 631 24.31 -9.12 23.90
N MET A 632 25.12 -8.66 22.95
CA MET A 632 26.29 -9.40 22.45
C MET A 632 27.42 -9.58 23.47
N GLY A 633 27.33 -8.98 24.68
CA GLY A 633 28.36 -9.10 25.74
C GLY A 633 29.56 -8.17 25.56
N TYR A 634 29.42 -7.09 24.82
CA TYR A 634 30.42 -6.03 24.68
C TYR A 634 30.15 -4.88 25.64
N SER A 635 31.16 -3.99 25.79
CA SER A 635 31.03 -2.85 26.68
C SER A 635 30.11 -1.78 26.08
N SER A 636 29.04 -1.47 26.78
CA SER A 636 28.03 -0.51 26.37
C SER A 636 27.50 0.29 27.54
N ASN A 637 27.02 1.50 27.28
CA ASN A 637 26.41 2.37 28.28
C ASN A 637 24.96 2.69 27.87
N LEU A 638 23.98 2.12 28.58
CA LEU A 638 22.56 2.28 28.26
C LEU A 638 21.98 3.63 28.70
N ASN A 639 22.78 4.56 29.22
CA ASN A 639 22.27 5.82 29.79
C ASN A 639 21.55 6.71 28.75
N TYR A 640 21.76 6.51 27.47
CA TYR A 640 21.01 7.22 26.43
C TYR A 640 19.51 6.87 26.45
N ALA A 641 19.12 5.71 26.99
CA ALA A 641 17.72 5.35 27.19
C ALA A 641 17.03 6.13 28.32
N ASN A 642 17.80 6.81 29.19
CA ASN A 642 17.27 7.58 30.30
C ASN A 642 16.83 8.98 29.84
N TYR A 643 15.54 9.27 29.84
CA TYR A 643 14.99 10.59 29.44
C TYR A 643 15.61 11.78 30.18
N GLN A 644 16.04 11.59 31.45
CA GLN A 644 16.70 12.63 32.22
C GLN A 644 18.08 13.00 31.64
N SER A 645 18.74 12.06 30.93
CA SER A 645 20.00 12.32 30.24
C SER A 645 19.82 13.26 29.04
N HIS A 646 18.60 13.32 28.49
CA HIS A 646 18.18 14.25 27.43
C HIS A 646 17.69 15.59 27.99
N GLY A 647 17.63 15.75 29.32
CA GLY A 647 17.14 16.97 29.96
C GLY A 647 15.64 17.18 29.81
N TYR A 648 14.88 16.11 29.54
CA TYR A 648 13.42 16.16 29.49
C TYR A 648 12.87 16.23 30.91
N ASN A 649 11.79 17.02 31.10
CA ASN A 649 11.16 17.17 32.39
C ASN A 649 10.29 15.94 32.74
N GLU A 650 9.68 15.36 31.73
CA GLU A 650 8.80 14.18 31.80
C GLU A 650 9.40 13.05 30.96
N PRO A 651 9.00 11.79 31.17
CA PRO A 651 9.58 10.64 30.49
C PRO A 651 9.08 10.47 29.04
N HIS A 652 9.39 11.44 28.20
CA HIS A 652 8.95 11.54 26.80
C HIS A 652 9.96 10.97 25.78
N ALA A 653 10.95 10.16 26.20
CA ALA A 653 11.84 9.43 25.31
C ALA A 653 11.23 8.06 24.99
N VAL A 654 10.78 7.87 23.74
CA VAL A 654 10.37 6.55 23.23
C VAL A 654 11.62 5.78 22.85
N THR A 655 11.99 4.82 23.67
CA THR A 655 13.21 4.02 23.51
C THR A 655 12.91 2.67 22.89
N TYR A 656 13.84 2.13 22.10
CA TYR A 656 13.70 0.83 21.46
C TYR A 656 15.02 0.05 21.39
N MET A 657 14.92 -1.27 21.49
CA MET A 657 16.04 -2.19 21.24
C MET A 657 16.08 -2.60 19.76
N GLU A 658 14.95 -2.67 19.12
CA GLU A 658 14.73 -2.98 17.70
C GLU A 658 13.63 -2.07 17.14
N SER A 659 13.69 -1.77 15.84
CA SER A 659 12.64 -1.15 15.06
C SER A 659 12.67 -1.72 13.64
N HIS A 660 11.77 -1.30 12.77
CA HIS A 660 11.78 -1.68 11.34
C HIS A 660 13.08 -1.24 10.62
N ASP A 661 13.79 -0.25 11.16
CA ASP A 661 15.01 0.31 10.58
C ASP A 661 16.31 -0.32 11.12
N GLU A 662 16.23 -1.08 12.20
CA GLU A 662 17.39 -1.60 12.91
C GLU A 662 17.51 -3.12 12.82
N GLU A 663 18.75 -3.62 12.94
CA GLU A 663 19.01 -5.05 12.90
C GLU A 663 18.45 -5.77 14.14
N ARG A 664 18.02 -7.00 14.00
CA ARG A 664 17.49 -7.83 15.09
C ARG A 664 18.57 -8.20 16.12
N LEU A 665 18.27 -8.06 17.41
CA LEU A 665 19.18 -8.43 18.48
C LEU A 665 19.59 -9.90 18.40
N MET A 666 18.63 -10.78 18.10
CA MET A 666 18.92 -12.21 17.95
C MET A 666 19.85 -12.48 16.77
N TYR A 667 19.65 -11.81 15.62
CA TYR A 667 20.56 -11.93 14.49
C TYR A 667 21.99 -11.50 14.88
N ASN A 668 22.12 -10.37 15.58
CA ASN A 668 23.40 -9.88 16.07
C ASN A 668 24.06 -10.83 17.08
N ASN A 669 23.29 -11.35 18.06
CA ASN A 669 23.78 -12.29 19.07
C ASN A 669 24.29 -13.58 18.43
N LEU A 670 23.58 -14.13 17.43
CA LEU A 670 23.94 -15.40 16.77
C LEU A 670 25.15 -15.27 15.84
N ASN A 671 25.41 -14.07 15.28
CA ASN A 671 26.49 -13.89 14.32
C ASN A 671 27.76 -13.23 14.92
N TRP A 672 27.62 -12.42 15.98
CA TRP A 672 28.72 -11.63 16.54
C TRP A 672 28.75 -11.66 18.07
N GLY A 673 28.00 -12.58 18.69
CA GLY A 673 27.98 -12.73 20.14
C GLY A 673 29.37 -13.05 20.71
N ASN A 674 29.73 -12.38 21.79
CA ASN A 674 31.00 -12.59 22.50
C ASN A 674 30.97 -13.93 23.27
N ASN A 675 32.14 -14.44 23.62
CA ASN A 675 32.27 -15.71 24.33
C ASN A 675 33.42 -15.73 25.37
N SER A 676 33.33 -16.63 26.33
CA SER A 676 34.42 -16.92 27.28
C SER A 676 34.27 -18.35 27.84
N GLY A 677 35.18 -19.21 27.51
CA GLY A 677 35.17 -20.61 27.97
C GLY A 677 34.03 -21.40 27.36
N GLU A 678 33.11 -21.86 28.18
CA GLU A 678 31.90 -22.60 27.76
C GLU A 678 30.69 -21.68 27.56
N TYR A 679 30.78 -20.41 27.93
CA TYR A 679 29.70 -19.44 27.72
C TYR A 679 29.84 -18.78 26.36
N GLU A 680 29.00 -19.12 25.45
CA GLU A 680 28.98 -18.65 24.06
C GLU A 680 27.63 -17.98 23.77
N ILE A 681 27.62 -16.70 23.42
CA ILE A 681 26.38 -15.96 23.11
C ILE A 681 25.83 -16.37 21.73
N GLU A 682 26.69 -16.80 20.81
CA GLU A 682 26.28 -17.37 19.53
C GLU A 682 25.48 -18.68 19.67
N ASN A 683 25.46 -19.29 20.86
CA ASN A 683 24.57 -20.41 21.15
C ASN A 683 23.12 -19.91 21.27
N PHE A 684 22.20 -20.56 20.58
CA PHE A 684 20.79 -20.13 20.44
C PHE A 684 20.14 -19.89 21.83
N GLY A 685 20.22 -20.81 22.74
CA GLY A 685 19.61 -20.67 24.08
C GLY A 685 20.28 -19.54 24.91
N THR A 686 21.58 -19.35 24.77
CA THR A 686 22.30 -18.25 25.42
C THR A 686 21.91 -16.92 24.80
N ALA A 687 21.80 -16.86 23.47
CA ALA A 687 21.36 -15.66 22.72
C ALA A 687 19.99 -15.17 23.20
N LEU A 688 18.99 -16.07 23.34
CA LEU A 688 17.66 -15.73 23.87
C LEU A 688 17.74 -15.21 25.32
N ARG A 689 18.56 -15.85 26.20
CA ARG A 689 18.75 -15.37 27.57
C ARG A 689 19.37 -13.97 27.63
N ARG A 690 20.21 -13.63 26.66
CA ARG A 690 20.76 -12.27 26.55
C ARG A 690 19.68 -11.26 26.17
N VAL A 691 18.69 -11.63 25.33
CA VAL A 691 17.54 -10.78 25.05
C VAL A 691 16.65 -10.60 26.29
N GLU A 692 16.40 -11.68 27.09
CA GLU A 692 15.69 -11.58 28.38
C GLU A 692 16.35 -10.56 29.32
N LEU A 693 17.68 -10.66 29.49
CA LEU A 693 18.47 -9.74 30.31
C LEU A 693 18.34 -8.29 29.84
N THR A 694 18.46 -8.04 28.52
CA THR A 694 18.34 -6.67 27.98
C THR A 694 16.93 -6.13 28.12
N ALA A 695 15.88 -6.95 27.93
CA ALA A 695 14.48 -6.57 28.09
C ALA A 695 14.19 -6.04 29.52
N CYS A 696 14.77 -6.64 30.57
CA CYS A 696 14.60 -6.15 31.93
C CYS A 696 15.08 -4.69 32.12
N PHE A 697 16.18 -4.31 31.48
CA PHE A 697 16.74 -2.95 31.55
C PHE A 697 16.07 -1.98 30.58
N HIS A 698 15.43 -2.48 29.55
CA HIS A 698 14.70 -1.65 28.61
C HIS A 698 13.28 -1.36 29.11
N ILE A 699 12.49 -2.42 29.35
CA ILE A 699 11.05 -2.28 29.64
C ILE A 699 10.81 -1.59 30.98
N LEU A 700 11.58 -1.94 32.03
CA LEU A 700 11.36 -1.43 33.38
C LEU A 700 11.93 -0.01 33.62
N LEU A 701 12.73 0.55 32.68
CA LEU A 701 13.17 1.94 32.79
C LEU A 701 11.95 2.88 32.58
N PRO A 702 11.78 3.96 33.37
CA PRO A 702 10.73 4.94 33.15
C PRO A 702 10.69 5.51 31.74
N GLY A 703 9.49 5.75 31.21
CA GLY A 703 9.19 6.25 29.90
C GLY A 703 8.59 5.22 28.95
N PRO A 704 8.03 5.68 27.81
CA PRO A 704 7.43 4.82 26.78
C PRO A 704 8.44 3.88 26.16
N LYS A 705 8.01 2.68 25.80
CA LYS A 705 8.79 1.63 25.19
C LYS A 705 8.23 1.26 23.84
N HIS A 706 9.11 1.04 22.89
CA HIS A 706 8.74 0.58 21.57
C HIS A 706 9.33 -0.82 21.34
N LEU A 707 8.50 -1.72 20.84
CA LEU A 707 8.79 -3.11 20.53
C LEU A 707 8.48 -3.37 19.05
N TRP A 708 9.44 -3.86 18.31
CA TRP A 708 9.22 -4.28 16.93
C TRP A 708 8.60 -5.69 16.88
N GLN A 709 7.60 -5.92 16.03
CA GLN A 709 6.90 -7.21 15.90
C GLN A 709 7.86 -8.40 15.91
N PHE A 710 7.49 -9.44 16.68
CA PHE A 710 8.25 -10.68 16.91
C PHE A 710 9.59 -10.53 17.67
N GLN A 711 9.93 -9.35 18.17
CA GLN A 711 11.09 -9.16 19.03
C GLN A 711 10.99 -10.02 20.29
N GLU A 712 9.81 -10.13 20.85
CA GLU A 712 9.45 -10.94 22.02
C GLU A 712 9.54 -12.45 21.76
N LEU A 713 9.62 -12.85 20.49
CA LEU A 713 9.91 -14.24 20.07
C LEU A 713 11.37 -14.43 19.66
N GLY A 714 12.20 -13.42 19.81
CA GLY A 714 13.60 -13.46 19.39
C GLY A 714 13.74 -13.71 17.89
N TYR A 715 13.11 -12.88 17.07
CA TYR A 715 13.18 -12.98 15.60
C TYR A 715 14.62 -12.83 15.13
N ASP A 716 15.12 -13.78 14.34
CA ASP A 716 16.53 -13.96 14.03
C ASP A 716 16.91 -13.84 12.54
N TYR A 717 15.99 -13.41 11.71
CA TYR A 717 16.30 -13.01 10.33
C TYR A 717 16.87 -11.59 10.31
N SER A 718 17.89 -11.36 9.47
CA SER A 718 18.41 -10.02 9.23
C SER A 718 17.34 -9.11 8.59
N ILE A 719 17.39 -7.82 8.91
CA ILE A 719 16.63 -6.79 8.22
C ILE A 719 16.89 -6.79 6.69
N ASN A 720 18.04 -7.29 6.24
CA ASN A 720 18.44 -7.42 4.86
C ASN A 720 18.11 -8.80 4.25
N THR A 721 17.35 -9.63 4.94
CA THR A 721 16.90 -10.92 4.38
C THR A 721 15.95 -10.68 3.21
N CYS A 722 16.24 -11.31 2.07
CA CYS A 722 15.38 -11.27 0.90
C CYS A 722 14.10 -12.09 1.11
N SER A 723 13.11 -11.88 0.25
CA SER A 723 11.81 -12.58 0.30
C SER A 723 11.91 -14.10 0.15
N ASP A 724 13.06 -14.64 -0.31
CA ASP A 724 13.34 -16.08 -0.34
C ASP A 724 13.61 -16.68 1.07
N GLY A 725 13.74 -15.82 2.10
CA GLY A 725 13.99 -16.21 3.49
C GLY A 725 15.38 -16.80 3.75
N VAL A 726 16.33 -16.70 2.80
CA VAL A 726 17.67 -17.30 2.89
C VAL A 726 18.78 -16.32 2.51
N THR A 727 18.59 -15.56 1.45
CA THR A 727 19.58 -14.58 0.96
C THR A 727 19.57 -13.35 1.84
N VAL A 728 20.78 -12.84 2.19
CA VAL A 728 20.94 -11.58 2.93
C VAL A 728 21.71 -10.60 2.06
N ASP A 729 21.05 -9.52 1.62
CA ASP A 729 21.60 -8.48 0.75
C ASP A 729 20.95 -7.13 1.07
N GLU A 730 21.73 -6.04 1.11
CA GLU A 730 21.22 -4.70 1.41
C GLU A 730 20.10 -4.24 0.46
N SER A 731 20.09 -4.73 -0.78
CA SER A 731 19.04 -4.42 -1.75
C SER A 731 17.66 -4.98 -1.37
N CYS A 732 17.64 -6.00 -0.51
CA CYS A 732 16.42 -6.65 -0.04
C CYS A 732 15.85 -6.05 1.26
N ARG A 733 16.42 -4.92 1.75
CA ARG A 733 16.01 -4.30 3.03
C ARG A 733 14.49 -4.10 3.12
N ILE A 734 13.87 -3.60 2.06
CA ILE A 734 12.43 -3.30 2.00
C ILE A 734 11.57 -4.47 1.50
N GLU A 735 12.17 -5.60 1.11
CA GLU A 735 11.40 -6.79 0.72
C GLU A 735 10.67 -7.41 1.91
N ALA A 736 9.59 -8.16 1.62
CA ALA A 736 8.82 -8.86 2.64
C ALA A 736 9.70 -9.86 3.42
N LYS A 737 9.51 -9.92 4.74
CA LYS A 737 10.24 -10.81 5.62
C LYS A 737 9.42 -12.07 5.95
N PRO A 738 10.08 -13.22 6.25
CA PRO A 738 9.38 -14.44 6.65
C PRO A 738 8.47 -14.21 7.87
N VAL A 739 7.21 -14.57 7.75
CA VAL A 739 6.26 -14.59 8.87
C VAL A 739 6.53 -15.80 9.75
N ARG A 740 6.75 -15.65 11.06
CA ARG A 740 7.24 -16.69 11.94
C ARG A 740 6.39 -16.91 13.19
N TRP A 741 5.08 -17.05 13.02
CA TRP A 741 4.20 -17.44 14.13
C TRP A 741 4.54 -18.81 14.75
N ASP A 742 5.19 -19.69 14.01
CA ASP A 742 5.74 -20.96 14.52
C ASP A 742 6.75 -20.75 15.65
N TYR A 743 7.36 -19.59 15.79
CA TYR A 743 8.27 -19.26 16.88
C TYR A 743 7.57 -19.26 18.24
N TYR A 744 6.31 -18.92 18.30
CA TYR A 744 5.53 -18.99 19.55
C TYR A 744 5.40 -20.42 20.10
N GLU A 745 5.46 -21.43 19.23
CA GLU A 745 5.41 -22.85 19.61
C GLU A 745 6.78 -23.41 20.10
N ASP A 746 7.91 -22.68 19.86
CA ASP A 746 9.22 -23.09 20.35
C ASP A 746 9.35 -22.80 21.85
N PRO A 747 9.65 -23.81 22.70
CA PRO A 747 9.67 -23.66 24.13
C PRO A 747 10.65 -22.61 24.68
N GLN A 748 11.77 -22.35 23.98
CA GLN A 748 12.76 -21.37 24.44
C GLN A 748 12.33 -19.95 24.05
N ARG A 749 11.71 -19.80 22.88
CA ARG A 749 11.15 -18.53 22.42
C ARG A 749 9.87 -18.17 23.17
N HIS A 750 8.99 -19.16 23.44
CA HIS A 750 7.79 -18.95 24.28
C HIS A 750 8.17 -18.42 25.66
N ARG A 751 9.25 -18.95 26.26
CA ARG A 751 9.77 -18.39 27.52
C ARG A 751 10.16 -16.91 27.38
N LEU A 752 10.79 -16.52 26.26
CA LEU A 752 11.12 -15.10 26.02
C LEU A 752 9.87 -14.24 25.95
N TYR A 753 8.82 -14.71 25.26
CA TYR A 753 7.50 -14.08 25.24
C TYR A 753 6.93 -13.89 26.66
N ASP A 754 6.97 -14.94 27.51
CA ASP A 754 6.50 -14.86 28.89
C ASP A 754 7.28 -13.82 29.71
N ILE A 755 8.59 -13.69 29.49
CA ILE A 755 9.42 -12.65 30.13
C ILE A 755 8.97 -11.26 29.70
N PHE A 756 8.81 -11.01 28.38
CA PHE A 756 8.29 -9.73 27.88
C PHE A 756 6.91 -9.45 28.45
N SER A 757 6.01 -10.44 28.44
CA SER A 757 4.69 -10.34 29.02
C SER A 757 4.74 -9.96 30.51
N ALA A 758 5.56 -10.63 31.30
CA ALA A 758 5.71 -10.32 32.73
C ALA A 758 6.19 -8.89 32.98
N LEU A 759 7.20 -8.45 32.20
CA LEU A 759 7.76 -7.09 32.30
C LEU A 759 6.78 -6.00 31.87
N ASN A 760 6.07 -6.24 30.77
CA ASN A 760 5.08 -5.28 30.27
C ASN A 760 3.87 -5.18 31.23
N ASN A 761 3.37 -6.32 31.74
CA ASN A 761 2.22 -6.34 32.64
C ASN A 761 2.53 -5.69 33.99
N ILE A 762 3.70 -5.91 34.61
CA ILE A 762 4.06 -5.19 35.84
C ILE A 762 4.13 -3.67 35.62
N LYS A 763 4.64 -3.25 34.46
CA LYS A 763 4.69 -1.83 34.05
C LYS A 763 3.29 -1.25 33.85
N LYS A 764 2.39 -2.01 33.24
CA LYS A 764 0.98 -1.64 33.01
C LYS A 764 0.17 -1.59 34.30
N ASP A 765 0.38 -2.58 35.18
CA ASP A 765 -0.42 -2.74 36.42
C ASP A 765 -0.03 -1.75 37.53
N TYR A 766 1.23 -1.24 37.51
CA TYR A 766 1.76 -0.33 38.53
C TYR A 766 2.34 0.95 37.91
N PRO A 767 1.55 1.73 37.14
CA PRO A 767 2.06 2.88 36.36
C PRO A 767 2.74 3.93 37.23
N GLU A 768 2.31 4.15 38.49
CA GLU A 768 2.91 5.09 39.41
C GLU A 768 4.33 4.73 39.82
N VAL A 769 4.72 3.46 39.71
CA VAL A 769 6.10 3.02 39.97
C VAL A 769 7.01 3.36 38.78
N PHE A 770 6.48 3.19 37.55
CA PHE A 770 7.24 3.33 36.30
C PHE A 770 7.19 4.75 35.71
N THR A 771 6.40 5.65 36.28
CA THR A 771 6.42 7.09 35.99
C THR A 771 7.16 7.88 37.07
N THR A 772 7.81 7.20 38.03
CA THR A 772 8.62 7.88 39.05
C THR A 772 9.77 8.66 38.42
N THR A 773 10.02 9.85 38.91
CA THR A 773 11.21 10.66 38.59
C THR A 773 12.42 10.35 39.50
N ASN A 774 12.21 9.54 40.53
CA ASN A 774 13.22 9.15 41.50
C ASN A 774 13.75 7.73 41.21
N PHE A 775 14.70 7.65 40.29
CA PHE A 775 15.34 6.40 39.95
C PHE A 775 16.84 6.60 39.74
N ASP A 776 17.64 5.50 39.86
CA ASP A 776 19.05 5.49 39.54
C ASP A 776 19.34 4.43 38.44
N PHE A 777 20.10 4.81 37.43
CA PHE A 777 20.38 3.98 36.26
C PHE A 777 21.90 3.89 36.04
N ASP A 778 22.55 2.94 36.76
CA ASP A 778 24.01 2.70 36.68
C ASP A 778 24.31 1.62 35.62
N THR A 779 24.66 2.04 34.40
CA THR A 779 24.81 1.17 33.22
C THR A 779 26.17 1.28 32.53
N GLY A 780 27.09 2.07 33.04
CA GLY A 780 28.41 2.29 32.41
C GLY A 780 29.37 1.10 32.50
N GLY A 781 29.10 0.11 33.36
CA GLY A 781 29.89 -1.12 33.54
C GLY A 781 29.26 -2.35 32.90
N MET A 782 29.97 -3.49 33.00
CA MET A 782 29.44 -4.79 32.56
C MET A 782 28.40 -5.36 33.56
N GLY A 783 28.46 -5.02 34.80
CA GLY A 783 27.38 -5.18 35.76
C GLY A 783 26.53 -3.93 35.75
N LYS A 784 25.24 -4.07 35.49
CA LYS A 784 24.33 -2.94 35.38
C LYS A 784 23.22 -3.01 36.42
N ARG A 785 22.68 -1.84 36.82
CA ARG A 785 21.61 -1.74 37.83
C ARG A 785 20.62 -0.64 37.45
N LEU A 786 19.36 -0.89 37.78
CA LEU A 786 18.28 0.10 37.78
C LEU A 786 17.58 0.03 39.13
N HIS A 787 17.44 1.17 39.79
CA HIS A 787 16.63 1.31 41.02
C HIS A 787 15.45 2.22 40.75
N LEU A 788 14.25 1.74 40.97
CA LEU A 788 13.04 2.58 41.00
C LEU A 788 12.65 2.81 42.46
N ASN A 789 12.53 4.06 42.86
CA ASN A 789 12.19 4.46 44.21
C ASN A 789 10.78 5.04 44.20
N SER A 790 9.80 4.26 44.64
CA SER A 790 8.39 4.69 44.76
C SER A 790 7.89 4.43 46.17
N ILE A 791 6.85 5.17 46.55
CA ILE A 791 6.19 4.96 47.84
C ILE A 791 5.41 3.66 47.84
N ASP A 792 5.00 3.20 46.69
CA ASP A 792 4.13 2.03 46.55
C ASP A 792 4.94 0.74 46.45
N MET A 793 6.08 0.77 45.74
CA MET A 793 6.96 -0.40 45.58
C MET A 793 8.32 0.05 45.10
N ASN A 794 9.38 -0.41 45.73
CA ASN A 794 10.74 -0.25 45.24
C ASN A 794 11.15 -1.45 44.35
N ILE A 795 11.87 -1.14 43.28
CA ILE A 795 12.39 -2.17 42.35
C ILE A 795 13.90 -2.06 42.24
N VAL A 796 14.59 -3.21 42.18
CA VAL A 796 16.02 -3.33 41.88
C VAL A 796 16.20 -4.30 40.73
N VAL A 797 16.59 -3.80 39.55
CA VAL A 797 16.99 -4.63 38.41
C VAL A 797 18.52 -4.71 38.40
N VAL A 798 19.06 -5.93 38.44
CA VAL A 798 20.50 -6.18 38.38
C VAL A 798 20.80 -7.21 37.32
N GLY A 799 21.95 -7.05 36.62
CA GLY A 799 22.31 -8.01 35.58
C GLY A 799 23.80 -7.98 35.23
N ASN A 800 24.31 -9.16 34.92
CA ASN A 800 25.67 -9.38 34.47
C ASN A 800 25.70 -9.47 32.93
N PHE A 801 26.10 -8.38 32.29
CA PHE A 801 26.30 -8.32 30.84
C PHE A 801 27.66 -8.84 30.37
N HIS A 802 28.56 -9.21 31.31
CA HIS A 802 29.85 -9.78 30.97
C HIS A 802 29.72 -11.27 30.59
N VAL A 803 30.66 -11.78 29.79
CA VAL A 803 30.77 -13.21 29.46
C VAL A 803 31.52 -14.04 30.51
N ASN A 804 31.84 -13.44 31.67
CA ASN A 804 32.41 -14.09 32.84
C ASN A 804 31.65 -13.71 34.09
N SER A 805 31.74 -14.54 35.14
CA SER A 805 31.15 -14.24 36.46
C SER A 805 31.77 -12.97 37.03
N ILE A 806 30.97 -12.12 37.62
CA ILE A 806 31.38 -10.88 38.28
C ILE A 806 30.75 -10.78 39.68
N ASN A 807 31.39 -9.99 40.56
CA ASN A 807 30.77 -9.65 41.82
C ASN A 807 30.14 -8.25 41.73
N MET A 808 28.89 -8.14 42.12
CA MET A 808 28.12 -6.89 42.13
C MET A 808 27.51 -6.62 43.50
N VAL A 809 27.39 -5.35 43.87
CA VAL A 809 26.54 -4.89 44.95
C VAL A 809 25.20 -4.51 44.37
N CYS A 810 24.12 -5.13 44.82
CA CYS A 810 22.75 -4.80 44.31
C CYS A 810 22.27 -3.45 44.84
N ASP A 811 22.82 -2.98 45.96
CA ASP A 811 22.54 -1.68 46.58
C ASP A 811 21.05 -1.47 46.88
N PHE A 812 20.42 -2.47 47.53
CA PHE A 812 19.00 -2.42 47.89
C PHE A 812 18.66 -1.17 48.67
N GLN A 813 17.49 -0.57 48.44
CA GLN A 813 17.07 0.69 49.06
C GLN A 813 16.92 0.58 50.60
N HIS A 814 16.65 -0.62 51.11
CA HIS A 814 16.53 -0.89 52.57
C HIS A 814 16.81 -2.35 52.89
N GLU A 815 17.09 -2.62 54.18
CA GLU A 815 17.12 -3.97 54.77
C GLU A 815 15.69 -4.53 54.90
N GLY A 816 15.57 -5.87 54.87
CA GLY A 816 14.32 -6.61 54.99
C GLY A 816 14.09 -7.60 53.88
N THR A 817 12.86 -8.09 53.74
CA THR A 817 12.50 -9.12 52.77
C THR A 817 12.27 -8.49 51.39
N TRP A 818 12.92 -9.05 50.37
CA TRP A 818 12.76 -8.76 48.97
C TRP A 818 12.33 -10.01 48.24
N TYR A 819 11.67 -9.88 47.13
CA TYR A 819 11.19 -10.98 46.30
C TYR A 819 11.74 -10.84 44.88
N ASP A 820 12.31 -11.93 44.37
CA ASP A 820 12.63 -12.02 42.95
C ASP A 820 11.31 -12.18 42.16
N TYR A 821 10.93 -11.18 41.38
CA TYR A 821 9.66 -11.17 40.67
C TYR A 821 9.50 -12.33 39.69
N MET A 822 10.59 -12.73 38.99
CA MET A 822 10.54 -13.78 38.00
C MET A 822 10.41 -15.19 38.58
N THR A 823 10.87 -15.41 39.79
CA THR A 823 10.90 -16.73 40.42
C THR A 823 10.01 -16.85 41.64
N GLY A 824 9.65 -15.73 42.26
CA GLY A 824 8.92 -15.66 43.53
C GLY A 824 9.81 -16.00 44.75
N GLU A 825 11.13 -16.16 44.57
CA GLU A 825 12.08 -16.47 45.68
C GLU A 825 12.20 -15.28 46.62
N GLU A 826 12.18 -15.57 47.94
CA GLU A 826 12.37 -14.58 49.00
C GLU A 826 13.88 -14.40 49.27
N LEU A 827 14.34 -13.15 49.39
CA LEU A 827 15.68 -12.77 49.74
C LEU A 827 15.67 -11.82 50.94
N GLU A 828 16.24 -12.24 52.07
CA GLU A 828 16.36 -11.42 53.27
C GLU A 828 17.62 -10.58 53.21
N ILE A 829 17.49 -9.29 53.09
CA ILE A 829 18.59 -8.32 53.01
C ILE A 829 18.89 -7.82 54.45
N THR A 830 20.06 -8.18 54.94
CA THR A 830 20.58 -7.74 56.26
C THR A 830 21.70 -6.71 56.12
N ASN A 831 22.19 -6.46 54.90
CA ASN A 831 23.21 -5.48 54.58
C ASN A 831 23.07 -5.09 53.11
N THR A 832 22.60 -3.88 52.86
CA THR A 832 22.34 -3.37 51.51
C THR A 832 23.61 -3.27 50.62
N ALA A 833 24.80 -3.18 51.25
CA ALA A 833 26.09 -3.09 50.57
C ALA A 833 26.74 -4.46 50.38
N GLU A 834 26.01 -5.57 50.57
CA GLU A 834 26.55 -6.90 50.34
C GLU A 834 26.78 -7.15 48.86
N SER A 835 27.92 -7.84 48.56
CA SER A 835 28.30 -8.17 47.19
C SER A 835 27.92 -9.62 46.89
N TYR A 836 27.22 -9.82 45.82
CA TYR A 836 26.75 -11.12 45.30
C TYR A 836 27.55 -11.50 44.05
N ALA A 837 27.76 -12.79 43.82
CA ALA A 837 28.38 -13.31 42.60
C ALA A 837 27.25 -13.53 41.58
N PHE A 838 27.45 -13.03 40.38
CA PHE A 838 26.56 -13.20 39.25
C PHE A 838 27.25 -13.97 38.14
N GLU A 839 26.65 -15.06 37.68
CA GLU A 839 27.13 -15.81 36.54
C GLU A 839 26.94 -15.01 35.24
N PRO A 840 27.60 -15.36 34.11
CA PRO A 840 27.41 -14.67 32.83
C PRO A 840 25.97 -14.73 32.38
N GLY A 841 25.39 -13.56 32.09
CA GLY A 841 24.00 -13.43 31.65
C GLY A 841 22.96 -13.57 32.76
N GLU A 842 23.35 -13.72 34.02
CA GLU A 842 22.42 -13.77 35.16
C GLU A 842 21.82 -12.39 35.43
N TYR A 843 20.52 -12.36 35.67
CA TYR A 843 19.76 -11.15 35.99
C TYR A 843 18.67 -11.44 37.01
N HIS A 844 18.27 -10.42 37.75
CA HIS A 844 17.17 -10.46 38.72
C HIS A 844 16.38 -9.15 38.70
N VAL A 845 15.09 -9.28 38.97
CA VAL A 845 14.18 -8.16 39.20
C VAL A 845 13.63 -8.30 40.61
N TYR A 846 14.28 -7.62 41.58
CA TYR A 846 13.84 -7.66 42.98
C TYR A 846 12.83 -6.56 43.28
N ILE A 847 11.78 -6.92 44.00
CA ILE A 847 10.73 -6.01 44.45
C ILE A 847 10.53 -6.15 45.97
N ASP A 848 10.20 -5.09 46.68
CA ASP A 848 9.97 -5.08 48.13
C ASP A 848 8.54 -5.37 48.53
N ALA A 849 7.67 -5.64 47.54
CA ALA A 849 6.28 -6.08 47.72
C ALA A 849 6.07 -7.51 47.21
N GLN A 850 5.33 -8.32 47.94
CA GLN A 850 4.99 -9.65 47.46
C GLN A 850 3.89 -9.60 46.37
N LEU A 851 4.27 -9.79 45.13
CA LEU A 851 3.37 -9.88 43.97
C LEU A 851 3.14 -11.35 43.58
N PRO A 852 2.07 -11.64 42.80
CA PRO A 852 1.96 -12.94 42.12
C PRO A 852 3.17 -13.19 41.20
N THR A 853 3.76 -14.37 41.32
CA THR A 853 4.85 -14.77 40.41
C THR A 853 4.29 -15.00 39.02
N PRO A 854 4.89 -14.40 37.97
CA PRO A 854 4.42 -14.63 36.59
C PRO A 854 4.60 -16.10 36.19
N ASP A 855 3.69 -16.58 35.35
CA ASP A 855 3.75 -17.94 34.80
C ASP A 855 4.74 -17.98 33.63
N ILE A 856 6.00 -18.24 33.93
CA ILE A 856 7.08 -18.27 32.93
C ILE A 856 7.40 -19.73 32.59
N PHE A 857 7.24 -20.08 31.33
CA PHE A 857 7.58 -21.41 30.84
C PHE A 857 9.04 -21.73 31.11
N ASN A 858 9.29 -22.89 31.74
CA ASN A 858 10.65 -23.35 32.01
C ASN A 858 10.97 -24.53 31.08
N PRO A 859 11.78 -24.34 30.03
CA PRO A 859 12.17 -25.42 29.11
C PRO A 859 12.85 -26.62 29.80
N SER A 860 13.47 -26.44 30.98
CA SER A 860 14.12 -27.49 31.77
C SER A 860 13.12 -28.35 32.54
N SER A 861 11.86 -27.97 32.70
CA SER A 861 10.80 -28.73 33.37
C SER A 861 10.16 -29.79 32.50
N VAL A 862 10.43 -29.79 31.19
CA VAL A 862 10.14 -30.93 30.32
C VAL A 862 11.13 -32.03 30.73
N GLU A 863 10.66 -33.09 31.43
CA GLU A 863 11.47 -34.22 31.85
C GLU A 863 12.42 -34.63 30.75
N GLU A 864 13.74 -34.69 31.04
CA GLU A 864 14.71 -35.35 30.20
C GLU A 864 14.24 -36.79 29.92
N ILE A 865 13.53 -36.93 28.81
CA ILE A 865 13.38 -38.24 28.21
C ILE A 865 14.81 -38.62 27.80
N SER A 866 15.38 -39.56 28.56
CA SER A 866 16.72 -40.11 28.44
C SER A 866 17.34 -40.01 27.04
N SER A 867 18.60 -39.60 26.98
CA SER A 867 19.48 -39.32 25.84
C SER A 867 19.68 -40.45 24.83
N GLU A 868 18.63 -41.18 24.46
CA GLU A 868 18.65 -42.21 23.40
C GLU A 868 17.64 -41.93 22.26
N SER A 869 16.89 -40.81 22.31
CA SER A 869 16.08 -40.37 21.17
C SER A 869 16.29 -38.88 20.94
N VAL A 870 17.09 -38.52 19.96
CA VAL A 870 17.15 -37.16 19.42
C VAL A 870 15.76 -36.84 18.87
N ASN A 871 14.94 -36.13 19.66
CA ASN A 871 13.64 -35.62 19.21
C ASN A 871 13.86 -34.36 18.36
N ASN A 872 14.09 -34.57 17.08
CA ASN A 872 13.80 -33.54 16.10
C ASN A 872 12.30 -33.64 15.78
N SER A 873 11.47 -32.86 16.47
CA SER A 873 10.08 -32.62 16.06
C SER A 873 10.11 -31.69 14.86
N SER A 874 10.26 -32.24 13.67
CA SER A 874 10.13 -31.54 12.42
C SER A 874 8.64 -31.42 12.14
N PHE A 875 8.16 -30.18 11.87
CA PHE A 875 6.76 -29.94 11.50
C PHE A 875 6.43 -30.58 10.15
N ILE A 876 5.21 -31.06 10.02
CA ILE A 876 4.66 -31.54 8.77
C ILE A 876 3.52 -30.60 8.32
N LEU A 877 3.48 -30.29 7.05
CA LEU A 877 2.40 -29.49 6.49
C LEU A 877 1.13 -30.35 6.34
N SER A 878 0.02 -29.91 6.90
CA SER A 878 -1.30 -30.50 6.71
C SER A 878 -2.22 -29.53 5.98
N TYR A 879 -2.74 -29.92 4.80
CA TYR A 879 -3.58 -29.06 3.98
C TYR A 879 -4.69 -29.85 3.24
N PRO A 880 -5.86 -29.25 2.99
CA PRO A 880 -6.28 -27.98 3.55
C PRO A 880 -6.54 -28.08 5.07
N ASN A 881 -6.28 -26.98 5.79
CA ASN A 881 -6.59 -26.88 7.20
C ASN A 881 -7.19 -25.47 7.45
N PRO A 882 -8.48 -25.33 7.76
CA PRO A 882 -9.48 -26.41 8.06
C PRO A 882 -9.88 -27.27 6.85
N CYS A 883 -10.41 -28.46 7.11
CA CYS A 883 -10.84 -29.40 6.06
C CYS A 883 -12.23 -29.98 6.35
N THR A 884 -12.95 -30.37 5.28
CA THR A 884 -14.31 -30.92 5.38
C THR A 884 -14.38 -32.44 5.20
N GLY A 885 -13.44 -33.04 4.50
CA GLY A 885 -13.50 -34.47 4.14
C GLY A 885 -12.19 -35.21 4.21
N SER A 886 -11.16 -34.73 3.51
CA SER A 886 -9.83 -35.33 3.53
C SER A 886 -8.78 -34.22 3.53
N PHE A 887 -7.60 -34.52 4.05
CA PHE A 887 -6.43 -33.64 4.02
C PHE A 887 -5.16 -34.42 3.67
N ALA A 888 -4.19 -33.71 3.18
CA ALA A 888 -2.87 -34.24 2.90
C ALA A 888 -1.89 -33.84 4.02
N VAL A 889 -0.99 -34.74 4.36
CA VAL A 889 0.16 -34.45 5.25
C VAL A 889 1.41 -34.62 4.43
N ALA A 890 2.21 -33.57 4.29
CA ALA A 890 3.47 -33.59 3.57
C ALA A 890 4.66 -33.54 4.54
N ILE A 891 5.60 -34.47 4.41
CA ILE A 891 6.87 -34.42 5.12
C ILE A 891 7.87 -33.67 4.20
N PRO A 892 8.43 -32.53 4.64
CA PRO A 892 9.34 -31.74 3.82
C PRO A 892 10.59 -32.48 3.37
N ASP A 893 11.06 -32.23 2.15
CA ASP A 893 12.20 -32.91 1.54
C ASP A 893 13.58 -32.49 2.07
N GLY A 894 13.67 -31.33 2.73
CA GLY A 894 14.94 -30.69 3.09
C GLY A 894 15.55 -31.14 4.43
N ILE A 895 14.84 -31.87 5.27
CA ILE A 895 15.24 -32.10 6.65
C ILE A 895 16.30 -33.22 6.80
N TYR A 896 16.31 -34.24 5.94
CA TYR A 896 17.32 -35.32 5.92
C TYR A 896 17.53 -35.82 4.48
N GLY A 897 18.75 -35.78 4.02
CA GLY A 897 19.15 -36.17 2.65
C GLY A 897 19.06 -37.71 2.36
N GLY A 898 18.14 -38.43 3.02
CA GLY A 898 18.00 -39.85 2.91
C GLY A 898 16.60 -40.34 2.51
N ILE A 899 16.52 -41.63 2.10
CA ILE A 899 15.25 -42.29 1.81
C ILE A 899 14.55 -42.60 3.14
N MET A 900 13.28 -42.16 3.27
CA MET A 900 12.42 -42.48 4.39
C MET A 900 11.69 -43.79 4.10
N GLU A 901 11.71 -44.68 5.05
CA GLU A 901 11.08 -45.98 5.02
C GLU A 901 10.10 -46.13 6.21
N ASP A 902 9.15 -47.05 6.10
CA ASP A 902 8.22 -47.43 7.19
C ASP A 902 7.47 -46.25 7.79
N ILE A 903 6.87 -45.36 6.93
CA ILE A 903 6.10 -44.24 7.40
C ILE A 903 4.76 -44.72 7.97
N SER A 904 4.49 -44.44 9.23
CA SER A 904 3.21 -44.67 9.90
C SER A 904 2.62 -43.38 10.47
N TYR A 905 1.30 -43.33 10.56
CA TYR A 905 0.62 -42.17 11.12
C TYR A 905 -0.54 -42.54 12.03
N GLU A 906 -0.85 -41.67 12.98
CA GLU A 906 -1.99 -41.77 13.89
C GLU A 906 -2.63 -40.39 14.04
N VAL A 907 -3.97 -40.37 14.03
CA VAL A 907 -4.77 -39.17 14.31
C VAL A 907 -5.46 -39.35 15.64
N TYR A 908 -5.38 -38.34 16.49
CA TYR A 908 -5.93 -38.35 17.84
C TYR A 908 -7.01 -37.28 17.98
N ASP A 909 -8.10 -37.58 18.70
CA ASP A 909 -9.09 -36.60 19.09
C ASP A 909 -8.57 -35.68 20.22
N SER A 910 -9.34 -34.67 20.59
CA SER A 910 -9.02 -33.72 21.66
C SER A 910 -8.87 -34.34 23.06
N LEU A 911 -9.23 -35.61 23.22
CA LEU A 911 -9.04 -36.37 24.45
C LEU A 911 -7.81 -37.28 24.39
N GLY A 912 -7.02 -37.22 23.32
CA GLY A 912 -5.84 -38.03 23.11
C GLY A 912 -6.12 -39.47 22.69
N LYS A 913 -7.34 -39.80 22.24
CA LYS A 913 -7.70 -41.14 21.77
C LYS A 913 -7.38 -41.26 20.26
N SER A 914 -6.62 -42.27 19.86
CA SER A 914 -6.36 -42.57 18.46
C SER A 914 -7.66 -42.94 17.75
N VAL A 915 -7.98 -42.21 16.69
CA VAL A 915 -9.22 -42.35 15.88
C VAL A 915 -8.95 -42.85 14.47
N ILE A 916 -7.75 -42.58 13.93
CA ILE A 916 -7.29 -43.15 12.64
C ILE A 916 -5.82 -43.52 12.81
N SER A 917 -5.42 -44.67 12.22
CA SER A 917 -4.02 -45.05 12.09
C SER A 917 -3.78 -45.73 10.75
N GLY A 918 -2.58 -45.59 10.24
CA GLY A 918 -2.20 -46.18 8.95
C GLY A 918 -0.72 -46.10 8.64
N THR A 919 -0.36 -46.63 7.47
CA THR A 919 1.00 -46.54 6.92
C THR A 919 0.98 -45.92 5.53
N SER A 920 2.03 -45.23 5.13
CA SER A 920 2.16 -44.66 3.79
C SER A 920 3.47 -45.07 3.14
N PRO A 921 3.47 -45.41 1.88
CA PRO A 921 4.69 -45.69 1.10
C PRO A 921 5.37 -44.38 0.60
N THR A 922 4.76 -43.22 0.84
CA THR A 922 5.24 -41.92 0.34
C THR A 922 5.20 -40.86 1.43
N LYS A 923 6.02 -39.80 1.27
CA LYS A 923 6.07 -38.64 2.16
C LYS A 923 4.79 -37.77 2.14
N ASN A 924 3.96 -37.91 1.11
CA ASN A 924 2.66 -37.25 1.00
C ASN A 924 1.56 -38.27 1.40
N ILE A 925 0.97 -38.06 2.57
CA ILE A 925 0.00 -38.96 3.18
C ILE A 925 -1.39 -38.36 2.99
N GLN A 926 -2.30 -39.05 2.33
CA GLN A 926 -3.71 -38.66 2.22
C GLN A 926 -4.52 -39.33 3.31
N ILE A 927 -5.21 -38.52 4.14
CA ILE A 927 -6.02 -39.03 5.25
C ILE A 927 -7.47 -38.58 5.04
N ASN A 928 -8.38 -39.56 5.02
CA ASN A 928 -9.82 -39.32 4.94
C ASN A 928 -10.43 -39.27 6.36
N ILE A 929 -11.13 -38.18 6.66
CA ILE A 929 -11.80 -37.96 7.94
C ILE A 929 -13.30 -37.72 7.79
N ASP A 930 -13.93 -38.12 6.67
CA ASP A 930 -15.36 -37.95 6.44
C ASP A 930 -16.24 -38.47 7.58
N SER A 931 -15.86 -39.59 8.21
CA SER A 931 -16.60 -40.22 9.29
C SER A 931 -16.40 -39.58 10.67
N MET A 932 -15.50 -38.59 10.80
CA MET A 932 -15.20 -37.97 12.08
C MET A 932 -16.16 -36.77 12.35
N SER A 933 -16.35 -36.43 13.62
CA SER A 933 -17.12 -35.24 14.00
C SER A 933 -16.32 -33.95 13.73
N PRO A 934 -16.96 -32.80 13.53
CA PRO A 934 -16.25 -31.51 13.51
C PRO A 934 -15.46 -31.31 14.82
N GLY A 935 -14.25 -30.80 14.72
CA GLY A 935 -13.35 -30.59 15.88
C GLY A 935 -11.88 -30.54 15.53
N ILE A 936 -11.04 -30.34 16.52
CA ILE A 936 -9.58 -30.31 16.39
C ILE A 936 -9.01 -31.69 16.62
N TYR A 937 -8.07 -32.10 15.80
CA TYR A 937 -7.40 -33.39 15.86
C TYR A 937 -5.89 -33.23 15.78
N SER A 938 -5.13 -33.99 16.57
CA SER A 938 -3.67 -34.05 16.50
C SER A 938 -3.25 -35.21 15.62
N ILE A 939 -2.22 -35.00 14.80
CA ILE A 939 -1.66 -36.01 13.92
C ILE A 939 -0.24 -36.30 14.36
N ARG A 940 0.13 -37.56 14.47
CA ARG A 940 1.51 -37.98 14.66
C ARG A 940 1.93 -38.83 13.48
N VAL A 941 3.09 -38.51 12.91
CA VAL A 941 3.70 -39.30 11.86
C VAL A 941 5.06 -39.79 12.34
N GLN A 942 5.34 -41.08 12.12
CA GLN A 942 6.65 -41.67 12.38
C GLN A 942 7.24 -42.17 11.07
N ALA A 943 8.47 -41.83 10.79
CA ALA A 943 9.17 -42.33 9.61
C ALA A 943 10.58 -42.79 9.98
N LYS A 944 11.01 -43.90 9.38
CA LYS A 944 12.36 -44.39 9.57
C LYS A 944 13.29 -43.82 8.50
N CYS A 945 14.38 -43.20 8.94
CA CYS A 945 15.45 -42.72 8.07
C CYS A 945 16.78 -43.26 8.53
N TYR A 946 17.37 -44.21 7.77
CA TYR A 946 18.54 -44.99 8.15
C TYR A 946 18.30 -45.75 9.47
N SER A 947 19.10 -45.49 10.50
CA SER A 947 18.95 -46.09 11.83
C SER A 947 18.06 -45.28 12.80
N ASN A 948 17.55 -44.15 12.40
CA ASN A 948 16.79 -43.23 13.25
C ASN A 948 15.29 -43.29 12.95
N ILE A 949 14.47 -43.18 13.99
CA ILE A 949 13.01 -42.99 13.85
C ILE A 949 12.73 -41.51 14.09
N LEU A 950 12.15 -40.88 13.09
CA LEU A 950 11.74 -39.50 13.12
C LEU A 950 10.26 -39.42 13.52
N HIS A 951 9.93 -38.42 14.34
CA HIS A 951 8.56 -38.15 14.77
C HIS A 951 8.16 -36.76 14.31
N PHE A 952 6.99 -36.69 13.71
CA PHE A 952 6.41 -35.43 13.25
C PHE A 952 5.01 -35.27 13.85
N THR A 953 4.62 -34.05 14.13
CA THR A 953 3.29 -33.75 14.66
C THR A 953 2.67 -32.60 13.89
N SER A 954 1.35 -32.60 13.77
CA SER A 954 0.58 -31.49 13.21
C SER A 954 -0.83 -31.49 13.83
N THR A 955 -1.53 -30.40 13.65
CA THR A 955 -2.93 -30.26 14.09
C THR A 955 -3.81 -29.99 12.87
N ILE A 956 -5.01 -30.55 12.85
CA ILE A 956 -5.99 -30.37 11.79
C ILE A 956 -7.35 -30.01 12.40
N GLN A 957 -8.02 -29.04 11.84
CA GLN A 957 -9.37 -28.66 12.19
C GLN A 957 -10.35 -29.23 11.16
N LYS A 958 -11.27 -30.08 11.59
CA LYS A 958 -12.40 -30.54 10.78
C LYS A 958 -13.59 -29.61 10.99
N GLN A 959 -14.08 -29.02 9.91
CA GLN A 959 -15.32 -28.23 9.84
C GLN A 959 -16.55 -29.08 9.67
#